data_d6d650397fbc3a0c93ca5cfea37876ba
#
_entry.id   d6d650397fbc3a0c93ca5cfea37876ba
#
_cell.length_a   1.000
_cell.length_b   1.000
_cell.length_c   1.000
_cell.angle_alpha   90.00
_cell.angle_beta   90.00
_cell.angle_gamma   90.00
#
_symmetry.space_group_name_H-M   'P 1'
#
loop_
_entity.id
_entity.type
_entity.pdbx_description
1 polymer ?
#
loop_
_entity_poly.entity_id
_entity_poly.type
_entity_poly.pdbx_seq_one_letter_code
_entity_poly.pdbx_strand_id
1 'polypeptide(L)'
;ADADADADADADADADADADADADADADADADADADADADADADADADADADLEAFDDLATGEVTIKPVTSNTGLADMRVFTLLGVGGIILGDHTKQQEFSVAEGSSGTLNLQFAQADLVSLLGGGFTATLEVSDGAGGWLPVQQGSNGSGLLDLLGLFGQSSSAKIEGLEAGQYRFTLKLDPNLVSVGAGATAKLSVTNDSLTDFTGEAGPDVTGNVITDPGIGGKPDEPGTGGPVKVQVEVNGEFVDADATTGTVLQGQYGQLTIFANGEYKYTPNGDVASIGKVDAFEYHLVNGAGASASATLYVRIDSPSVNVDWSATDPSAPGVINTVANDDLGSAQIDIVNLVTQADLATLSYNLALLGSSTGTGAAINVATGTTAELAINVTVTGIALLPGTTVNLQKFIGNEWVTQQTTTQANHTFQGLDAGTYRVTGTTGAVLSLSALHIAQKLTTTSLTEFVTGAMSNATGNLLSDSLSGPDVLGSPLTVLSVLVNGVYVIPGQTGTKINGDHGTLTVFADGKYVYTPHAGLTLDEIGQVDKFTYKLTTPTGQEDTADLYVRIDSPDRDLVWDDANPGAPATEGAGIAAAHSAVDQAADDGANVDGDHHDAVVADDTDFTHVDAGAGADGLLWEGGDAAINLTDLIGTVSGVHSIDLNDVSAVDLTLSLEDLVSITGPESDRLMIQGDDQDSVHLTGDWSAGATQVENGLEYVIYTSPEDETHQLWVQSGISVV
;
A
#
# COMPACT_ATOMS: atom_id res chain seq x y z
N ALA A 1 24.03 11.08 -56.85
CA ALA A 1 25.31 11.64 -56.48
C ALA A 1 25.66 11.11 -55.09
N ASP A 2 26.59 10.22 -55.19
CA ASP A 2 27.15 9.38 -54.14
C ASP A 2 27.96 10.19 -53.12
N ALA A 3 28.02 9.71 -51.92
CA ALA A 3 29.20 9.79 -51.10
C ALA A 3 29.05 8.84 -49.90
N ASP A 4 29.69 7.71 -50.03
CA ASP A 4 30.05 6.79 -48.93
C ASP A 4 31.12 7.43 -48.05
N ALA A 5 31.08 7.19 -46.74
CA ALA A 5 32.22 7.34 -45.88
C ALA A 5 32.09 6.37 -44.73
N ASP A 6 32.75 5.23 -44.91
CA ASP A 6 33.11 4.27 -43.86
C ASP A 6 34.22 4.89 -42.99
N ALA A 7 34.13 4.70 -41.69
CA ALA A 7 35.27 4.92 -40.78
C ALA A 7 35.21 3.88 -39.65
N ASP A 8 35.82 2.77 -39.91
CA ASP A 8 36.25 1.80 -38.88
C ASP A 8 37.39 2.42 -38.07
N ALA A 9 37.36 2.30 -36.79
CA ALA A 9 38.46 2.55 -35.91
C ALA A 9 38.48 1.52 -34.79
N ASP A 10 39.11 0.39 -35.08
CA ASP A 10 39.60 -0.57 -34.10
C ASP A 10 40.81 0.04 -33.34
N ALA A 11 40.76 -0.02 -32.05
CA ALA A 11 41.92 0.29 -31.22
C ALA A 11 42.04 -0.78 -30.13
N ASP A 12 42.72 -1.86 -30.50
CA ASP A 12 43.29 -2.83 -29.57
C ASP A 12 44.53 -2.19 -28.89
N ALA A 13 44.54 -2.21 -27.59
CA ALA A 13 45.72 -1.87 -26.82
C ALA A 13 46.00 -2.96 -25.78
N ASP A 14 46.71 -3.98 -26.23
CA ASP A 14 47.38 -4.94 -25.37
C ASP A 14 48.63 -4.27 -24.77
N ALA A 15 48.74 -4.29 -23.48
CA ALA A 15 49.94 -3.88 -22.77
C ALA A 15 50.35 -5.00 -21.82
N ASP A 16 51.09 -5.94 -22.35
CA ASP A 16 51.89 -6.89 -21.58
C ASP A 16 53.13 -6.16 -21.04
N ALA A 17 53.34 -6.19 -19.75
CA ALA A 17 54.56 -5.73 -19.10
C ALA A 17 55.09 -6.86 -18.22
N ASP A 18 55.89 -7.71 -18.84
CA ASP A 18 56.77 -8.64 -18.16
C ASP A 18 58.00 -7.85 -17.65
N ALA A 19 58.25 -7.92 -16.37
CA ALA A 19 59.46 -7.42 -15.76
C ALA A 19 60.13 -8.55 -14.97
N ASP A 20 60.97 -9.30 -15.66
CA ASP A 20 61.93 -10.19 -15.04
C ASP A 20 63.10 -9.35 -14.50
N ALA A 21 63.38 -9.48 -13.24
CA ALA A 21 64.59 -8.93 -12.63
C ALA A 21 65.34 -10.05 -11.90
N ASP A 22 66.19 -10.69 -12.65
CA ASP A 22 67.22 -11.55 -12.08
C ASP A 22 68.31 -10.66 -11.45
N ALA A 23 68.65 -10.89 -10.22
CA ALA A 23 69.78 -10.32 -9.56
C ALA A 23 70.60 -11.41 -8.84
N ASP A 24 71.53 -11.96 -9.59
CA ASP A 24 72.56 -12.80 -9.04
C ASP A 24 73.59 -11.91 -8.29
N ALA A 25 73.81 -12.21 -7.04
CA ALA A 25 74.88 -11.63 -6.26
C ALA A 25 75.64 -12.75 -5.55
N ASP A 26 76.69 -13.18 -6.22
CA ASP A 26 77.77 -14.01 -5.63
C ASP A 26 78.57 -13.14 -4.67
N ALA A 27 78.73 -13.57 -3.46
CA ALA A 27 79.70 -13.01 -2.53
C ALA A 27 80.39 -14.15 -1.77
N ASP A 28 81.56 -14.46 -2.27
CA ASP A 28 82.52 -15.28 -1.56
C ASP A 28 83.07 -14.48 -0.36
N ALA A 29 83.00 -15.07 0.81
CA ALA A 29 83.74 -14.57 1.96
C ALA A 29 84.49 -15.70 2.67
N ASP A 30 85.80 -15.64 2.57
CA ASP A 30 86.71 -16.56 3.22
C ASP A 30 86.63 -16.45 4.75
N ALA A 31 86.62 -17.60 5.38
CA ALA A 31 86.69 -17.73 6.82
C ALA A 31 88.10 -17.78 7.32
N ASP A 32 88.51 -16.91 8.22
CA ASP A 32 89.59 -17.16 9.12
C ASP A 32 89.09 -17.27 10.55
N ALA A 33 89.33 -18.42 11.11
CA ALA A 33 88.99 -18.76 12.49
C ALA A 33 90.17 -18.41 13.39
N ASP A 34 89.96 -17.57 14.40
CA ASP A 34 90.76 -17.57 15.59
C ASP A 34 89.82 -17.72 16.83
N ALA A 35 90.05 -18.79 17.50
CA ALA A 35 89.38 -19.12 18.72
C ALA A 35 90.09 -18.46 19.90
N ASP A 36 89.43 -17.60 20.63
CA ASP A 36 89.76 -17.36 22.03
C ASP A 36 88.49 -17.59 22.87
N ALA A 37 88.54 -18.66 23.59
CA ALA A 37 87.55 -19.01 24.58
C ALA A 37 87.87 -18.28 25.90
N ASP A 38 87.06 -17.32 26.26
CA ASP A 38 86.92 -16.93 27.66
C ASP A 38 85.43 -16.99 28.05
N ALA A 39 85.27 -17.85 29.03
CA ALA A 39 83.93 -18.11 29.60
C ALA A 39 83.54 -16.90 30.46
N ASP A 40 82.43 -16.25 30.04
CA ASP A 40 81.59 -15.54 30.97
C ASP A 40 80.23 -16.16 30.89
N ALA A 41 80.02 -17.21 31.69
CA ALA A 41 78.74 -17.84 31.92
C ALA A 41 78.04 -17.13 33.07
N ASP A 42 77.43 -15.98 32.82
CA ASP A 42 76.49 -15.37 33.80
C ASP A 42 75.51 -14.37 33.18
N ALA A 43 75.28 -14.44 31.87
CA ALA A 43 74.36 -13.47 31.22
C ALA A 43 73.16 -14.08 30.45
N ASP A 44 72.90 -15.39 30.54
CA ASP A 44 71.83 -16.01 29.72
C ASP A 44 70.58 -16.39 30.52
N ALA A 45 70.51 -16.01 31.82
CA ALA A 45 69.32 -16.36 32.62
C ALA A 45 68.17 -15.37 32.39
N ASP A 46 68.42 -14.20 31.83
CA ASP A 46 67.35 -13.19 31.59
C ASP A 46 66.77 -13.22 30.17
N ALA A 47 67.46 -13.81 29.21
CA ALA A 47 67.00 -13.84 27.81
C ALA A 47 65.94 -14.88 27.53
N ASP A 48 65.83 -15.95 28.32
CA ASP A 48 64.84 -16.99 28.19
C ASP A 48 63.52 -16.63 28.88
N ALA A 49 63.50 -15.62 29.75
CA ALA A 49 62.29 -15.19 30.46
C ALA A 49 61.38 -14.31 29.58
N ASP A 50 61.93 -13.71 28.55
CA ASP A 50 61.17 -12.86 27.59
C ASP A 50 60.61 -13.66 26.41
N ALA A 51 61.15 -14.85 26.15
CA ALA A 51 60.84 -15.61 24.95
C ALA A 51 59.42 -16.30 24.99
N ASP A 52 58.81 -16.39 26.17
CA ASP A 52 57.60 -17.14 26.36
C ASP A 52 56.38 -16.27 26.75
N LEU A 53 56.51 -14.94 26.87
CA LEU A 53 55.41 -14.02 27.16
C LEU A 53 54.82 -13.51 25.86
N GLU A 54 53.61 -13.97 25.53
CA GLU A 54 52.85 -13.55 24.38
C GLU A 54 51.47 -13.02 24.80
N ALA A 55 51.07 -11.90 24.21
CA ALA A 55 49.71 -11.38 24.37
C ALA A 55 49.02 -11.34 23.02
N PHE A 56 47.79 -11.79 22.99
CA PHE A 56 46.96 -11.85 21.79
C PHE A 56 45.79 -10.90 21.93
N ASP A 57 45.44 -10.25 20.83
CA ASP A 57 44.27 -9.36 20.80
C ASP A 57 43.00 -10.11 21.14
N ASP A 58 42.14 -9.46 21.95
CA ASP A 58 40.85 -9.97 22.37
C ASP A 58 39.68 -9.31 21.63
N LEU A 59 38.58 -10.04 21.53
CA LEU A 59 37.35 -9.55 20.93
C LEU A 59 36.16 -9.84 21.84
N ALA A 60 35.42 -8.77 22.17
CA ALA A 60 34.17 -8.87 22.91
C ALA A 60 33.06 -8.15 22.12
N THR A 61 31.82 -8.44 22.48
CA THR A 61 30.65 -7.78 21.85
C THR A 61 29.72 -7.26 22.92
N GLY A 62 29.49 -5.95 22.92
CA GLY A 62 28.45 -5.28 23.69
C GLY A 62 27.23 -5.04 22.83
N GLU A 63 26.07 -4.96 23.45
CA GLU A 63 24.81 -4.77 22.74
C GLU A 63 24.13 -3.46 23.10
N VAL A 64 23.45 -2.87 22.14
CA VAL A 64 22.52 -1.73 22.30
C VAL A 64 21.18 -2.11 21.69
N THR A 65 20.12 -2.06 22.49
CA THR A 65 18.76 -2.32 22.03
C THR A 65 18.14 -1.03 21.50
N ILE A 66 17.63 -1.06 20.27
CA ILE A 66 16.90 0.06 19.65
C ILE A 66 15.44 -0.02 20.11
N LYS A 67 14.91 1.11 20.58
CA LYS A 67 13.50 1.27 20.96
C LYS A 67 12.90 2.48 20.27
N PRO A 68 11.65 2.39 19.76
CA PRO A 68 10.96 3.57 19.25
C PRO A 68 10.74 4.59 20.38
N VAL A 69 10.74 5.86 20.02
CA VAL A 69 10.27 6.92 20.93
C VAL A 69 8.77 6.75 21.09
N THR A 70 8.35 6.54 22.32
CA THR A 70 6.97 6.23 22.68
C THR A 70 6.28 7.42 23.34
N SER A 71 5.07 7.74 22.89
CA SER A 71 4.19 8.69 23.55
C SER A 71 2.91 8.01 24.04
N ASN A 72 2.47 8.37 25.26
CA ASN A 72 1.26 7.81 25.86
C ASN A 72 0.23 8.90 26.07
N THR A 73 -0.99 8.69 25.56
CA THR A 73 -2.12 9.58 25.73
C THR A 73 -3.25 8.85 26.45
N GLY A 74 -3.55 9.26 27.70
CA GLY A 74 -4.73 8.79 28.41
C GLY A 74 -5.99 9.42 27.81
N LEU A 75 -6.98 8.59 27.53
CA LEU A 75 -8.29 9.03 27.05
C LEU A 75 -9.29 9.13 28.20
N ALA A 76 -10.45 9.75 27.95
CA ALA A 76 -11.48 9.86 28.96
C ALA A 76 -12.08 8.47 29.29
N ASP A 77 -12.33 8.22 30.58
CA ASP A 77 -13.00 6.99 31.01
C ASP A 77 -14.41 6.93 30.41
N MET A 78 -14.74 5.82 29.78
CA MET A 78 -16.08 5.57 29.22
C MET A 78 -16.89 4.76 30.21
N ARG A 79 -18.09 5.23 30.53
CA ARG A 79 -19.01 4.51 31.41
C ARG A 79 -20.37 4.38 30.72
N VAL A 80 -20.82 3.15 30.54
CA VAL A 80 -22.20 2.83 30.12
C VAL A 80 -22.94 2.17 31.27
N PHE A 81 -24.21 2.49 31.42
CA PHE A 81 -25.04 1.89 32.46
C PHE A 81 -26.52 1.86 32.05
N THR A 82 -27.27 0.92 32.63
CA THR A 82 -28.72 0.87 32.56
C THR A 82 -29.34 0.89 33.94
N LEU A 83 -30.33 1.77 34.14
CA LEU A 83 -31.12 1.80 35.35
C LEU A 83 -32.24 0.74 35.29
N LEU A 84 -32.85 0.55 34.11
CA LEU A 84 -33.88 -0.43 33.85
C LEU A 84 -33.94 -0.68 32.34
N GLY A 85 -33.90 -1.96 31.93
CA GLY A 85 -34.16 -2.40 30.56
C GLY A 85 -35.28 -3.41 30.56
N VAL A 86 -36.39 -3.15 29.82
CA VAL A 86 -37.49 -4.07 29.67
C VAL A 86 -38.03 -3.98 28.23
N GLY A 87 -38.03 -5.12 27.52
CA GLY A 87 -38.65 -5.22 26.21
C GLY A 87 -38.10 -4.29 25.14
N GLY A 88 -36.78 -4.01 25.16
CA GLY A 88 -36.12 -3.15 24.17
C GLY A 88 -36.12 -1.66 24.55
N ILE A 89 -36.74 -1.25 25.64
CA ILE A 89 -36.66 0.12 26.17
C ILE A 89 -35.57 0.19 27.24
N ILE A 90 -34.59 1.03 27.03
CA ILE A 90 -33.45 1.24 27.94
C ILE A 90 -33.56 2.63 28.56
N LEU A 91 -33.55 2.66 29.91
CA LEU A 91 -33.35 3.88 30.68
C LEU A 91 -31.91 3.89 31.20
N GLY A 92 -31.11 4.81 30.73
CA GLY A 92 -29.71 4.94 31.08
C GLY A 92 -28.85 5.38 29.89
N ASP A 93 -27.58 5.57 30.15
CA ASP A 93 -26.60 5.94 29.12
C ASP A 93 -25.93 4.65 28.60
N HIS A 94 -26.43 4.11 27.51
CA HIS A 94 -26.11 2.76 27.02
C HIS A 94 -25.09 2.73 25.88
N THR A 95 -24.71 3.89 25.36
CA THR A 95 -23.69 3.97 24.29
C THR A 95 -22.77 5.14 24.53
N LYS A 96 -21.48 4.90 24.48
CA LYS A 96 -20.44 5.91 24.57
C LYS A 96 -19.46 5.75 23.42
N GLN A 97 -18.99 6.87 22.92
CA GLN A 97 -17.96 6.94 21.89
C GLN A 97 -16.79 7.80 22.37
N GLN A 98 -15.60 7.39 22.03
CA GLN A 98 -14.37 8.11 22.27
C GLN A 98 -13.53 8.14 21.00
N GLU A 99 -13.28 9.33 20.51
CA GLU A 99 -12.38 9.54 19.38
C GLU A 99 -10.95 9.74 19.86
N PHE A 100 -9.98 9.29 19.08
CA PHE A 100 -8.56 9.47 19.30
C PHE A 100 -7.82 9.45 17.97
N SER A 101 -6.56 9.85 17.99
CA SER A 101 -5.70 9.83 16.79
C SER A 101 -4.43 9.04 17.06
N VAL A 102 -3.98 8.33 16.04
CA VAL A 102 -2.60 7.87 15.91
C VAL A 102 -1.88 8.88 15.02
N ALA A 103 -0.73 9.36 15.49
CA ALA A 103 0.01 10.39 14.76
C ALA A 103 0.64 9.83 13.47
N GLU A 104 0.78 10.69 12.45
CA GLU A 104 1.57 10.35 11.28
C GLU A 104 3.01 9.94 11.67
N GLY A 105 3.57 8.94 10.97
CA GLY A 105 4.89 8.40 11.28
C GLY A 105 4.93 7.63 12.61
N SER A 106 3.78 7.15 13.10
CA SER A 106 3.70 6.32 14.29
C SER A 106 2.82 5.10 14.08
N SER A 107 3.12 4.02 14.78
CA SER A 107 2.24 2.87 14.97
C SER A 107 1.53 3.00 16.32
N GLY A 108 0.21 2.87 16.32
CA GLY A 108 -0.61 3.04 17.51
C GLY A 108 -0.94 1.72 18.20
N THR A 109 -0.98 1.75 19.53
CA THR A 109 -1.53 0.67 20.38
C THR A 109 -2.64 1.21 21.23
N LEU A 110 -3.87 0.75 21.04
CA LEU A 110 -4.99 1.06 21.93
C LEU A 110 -4.99 0.09 23.11
N ASN A 111 -4.76 0.59 24.30
CA ASN A 111 -4.82 -0.16 25.54
C ASN A 111 -6.19 0.00 26.19
N LEU A 112 -6.84 -1.09 26.50
CA LEU A 112 -8.18 -1.17 27.02
C LEU A 112 -8.17 -1.87 28.38
N GLN A 113 -8.81 -1.26 29.38
CA GLN A 113 -9.08 -1.88 30.69
C GLN A 113 -10.58 -1.80 30.97
N PHE A 114 -11.22 -2.95 31.06
CA PHE A 114 -12.64 -3.06 31.36
C PHE A 114 -12.87 -3.44 32.82
N ALA A 115 -13.83 -2.78 33.42
CA ALA A 115 -14.38 -3.15 34.72
C ALA A 115 -15.89 -3.20 34.62
N GLN A 116 -16.47 -4.32 35.04
CA GLN A 116 -17.92 -4.50 35.12
C GLN A 116 -18.38 -4.27 36.56
N ALA A 117 -19.44 -3.50 36.72
CA ALA A 117 -20.15 -3.38 37.99
C ALA A 117 -21.47 -4.15 37.88
N ASP A 118 -21.57 -5.24 38.63
CA ASP A 118 -22.77 -6.10 38.64
C ASP A 118 -23.85 -5.60 39.58
N LEU A 119 -25.03 -5.39 39.03
CA LEU A 119 -26.28 -5.56 39.76
C LEU A 119 -27.25 -6.32 38.83
N VAL A 120 -27.37 -7.62 39.09
CA VAL A 120 -28.35 -8.57 38.55
C VAL A 120 -28.79 -8.37 37.10
N SER A 121 -28.10 -9.07 36.20
CA SER A 121 -28.61 -9.42 34.87
C SER A 121 -29.28 -10.79 34.95
N LEU A 122 -30.62 -10.85 34.76
CA LEU A 122 -31.40 -12.09 34.92
C LEU A 122 -31.42 -12.97 33.67
N LEU A 123 -30.89 -12.55 32.53
CA LEU A 123 -30.72 -13.35 31.29
C LEU A 123 -29.79 -12.59 30.33
N GLY A 124 -28.50 -12.80 30.47
CA GLY A 124 -27.48 -12.60 29.41
C GLY A 124 -27.52 -11.26 28.64
N GLY A 125 -27.22 -10.13 29.28
CA GLY A 125 -26.88 -8.89 28.58
C GLY A 125 -25.43 -8.91 28.15
N GLY A 126 -25.12 -8.42 26.97
CA GLY A 126 -23.76 -8.31 26.43
C GLY A 126 -23.29 -6.85 26.32
N PHE A 127 -21.99 -6.67 26.35
CA PHE A 127 -21.38 -5.41 25.91
C PHE A 127 -20.77 -5.66 24.53
N THR A 128 -20.97 -4.71 23.63
CA THR A 128 -20.28 -4.70 22.35
C THR A 128 -19.30 -3.53 22.35
N ALA A 129 -18.12 -3.76 21.81
CA ALA A 129 -17.16 -2.72 21.55
C ALA A 129 -16.75 -2.79 20.09
N THR A 130 -16.71 -1.63 19.43
CA THR A 130 -16.27 -1.50 18.05
C THR A 130 -15.16 -0.47 17.96
N LEU A 131 -14.17 -0.73 17.11
CA LEU A 131 -13.15 0.22 16.71
C LEU A 131 -13.33 0.53 15.24
N GLU A 132 -13.39 1.80 14.91
CA GLU A 132 -13.60 2.30 13.56
C GLU A 132 -12.50 3.32 13.22
N VAL A 133 -12.10 3.39 11.95
CA VAL A 133 -11.19 4.39 11.40
C VAL A 133 -11.96 5.34 10.48
N SER A 134 -11.58 6.61 10.45
CA SER A 134 -12.20 7.60 9.57
C SER A 134 -11.78 7.38 8.11
N ASP A 135 -12.74 7.43 7.19
CA ASP A 135 -12.49 7.40 5.73
C ASP A 135 -12.03 8.75 5.15
N GLY A 136 -11.85 9.77 6.00
CA GLY A 136 -11.48 11.13 5.57
C GLY A 136 -12.60 11.91 4.87
N ALA A 137 -13.68 11.26 4.46
CA ALA A 137 -14.85 11.88 3.81
C ALA A 137 -16.02 12.14 4.79
N GLY A 138 -15.83 11.81 6.06
CA GLY A 138 -16.80 11.97 7.14
C GLY A 138 -17.54 10.68 7.50
N GLY A 139 -17.19 9.56 6.89
CA GLY A 139 -17.60 8.21 7.24
C GLY A 139 -16.63 7.52 8.21
N TRP A 140 -17.02 6.34 8.69
CA TRP A 140 -16.27 5.51 9.61
C TRP A 140 -16.29 4.06 9.12
N LEU A 141 -15.13 3.47 8.93
CA LEU A 141 -14.95 2.10 8.51
C LEU A 141 -14.52 1.24 9.70
N PRO A 142 -15.01 0.00 9.83
CA PRO A 142 -14.55 -0.89 10.88
C PRO A 142 -13.08 -1.24 10.71
N VAL A 143 -12.30 -1.18 11.81
CA VAL A 143 -10.91 -1.62 11.81
C VAL A 143 -10.91 -3.15 11.77
N GLN A 144 -10.40 -3.72 10.68
CA GLN A 144 -10.22 -5.16 10.54
C GLN A 144 -8.97 -5.59 11.31
N GLN A 145 -9.15 -6.36 12.36
CA GLN A 145 -8.05 -6.99 13.06
C GLN A 145 -8.17 -8.51 13.04
N GLY A 146 -7.19 -9.17 12.43
CA GLY A 146 -7.00 -10.62 12.44
C GLY A 146 -7.95 -11.40 11.53
N SER A 147 -7.63 -12.64 11.31
CA SER A 147 -8.19 -13.61 10.39
C SER A 147 -9.71 -13.93 10.49
N ASN A 148 -10.52 -13.12 11.15
CA ASN A 148 -11.95 -13.36 11.31
C ASN A 148 -12.84 -12.19 10.89
N GLY A 149 -12.34 -11.21 10.15
CA GLY A 149 -13.13 -10.24 9.37
C GLY A 149 -14.27 -9.46 10.08
N SER A 150 -14.48 -9.63 11.37
CA SER A 150 -15.47 -8.88 12.10
C SER A 150 -14.81 -7.75 12.89
N GLY A 151 -15.06 -6.51 12.53
CA GLY A 151 -14.66 -5.32 13.30
C GLY A 151 -15.35 -5.24 14.68
N LEU A 152 -15.95 -6.30 15.11
CA LEU A 152 -16.55 -6.49 16.41
C LEU A 152 -15.52 -7.16 17.31
N LEU A 153 -14.96 -6.40 18.25
CA LEU A 153 -14.24 -7.00 19.38
C LEU A 153 -15.27 -7.80 20.18
N ASP A 154 -15.27 -9.12 20.01
CA ASP A 154 -16.10 -10.01 20.84
C ASP A 154 -15.56 -10.02 22.26
N LEU A 155 -16.00 -9.07 23.06
CA LEU A 155 -15.65 -8.94 24.47
C LEU A 155 -16.43 -9.90 25.35
N LEU A 156 -17.35 -10.71 24.81
CA LEU A 156 -18.19 -11.67 25.57
C LEU A 156 -17.37 -12.77 26.26
N GLY A 157 -16.16 -13.08 25.79
CA GLY A 157 -15.23 -14.00 26.46
C GLY A 157 -14.34 -13.35 27.52
N LEU A 158 -14.26 -12.02 27.60
CA LEU A 158 -13.32 -11.29 28.44
C LEU A 158 -13.90 -10.80 29.78
N PHE A 159 -15.21 -10.91 30.02
CA PHE A 159 -15.86 -10.37 31.20
C PHE A 159 -15.92 -11.34 32.38
N GLY A 160 -14.80 -11.51 33.05
CA GLY A 160 -14.73 -11.98 34.44
C GLY A 160 -14.08 -10.91 35.32
N GLN A 161 -14.87 -10.04 35.92
CA GLN A 161 -14.55 -9.01 36.93
C GLN A 161 -13.57 -7.89 36.53
N SER A 162 -12.50 -8.09 35.81
CA SER A 162 -11.68 -7.08 35.12
C SER A 162 -10.83 -7.72 34.07
N SER A 163 -10.84 -7.20 32.86
CA SER A 163 -10.01 -7.66 31.76
C SER A 163 -9.30 -6.50 31.07
N SER A 164 -8.11 -6.79 30.55
CA SER A 164 -7.36 -5.85 29.72
C SER A 164 -7.18 -6.44 28.33
N ALA A 165 -7.28 -5.61 27.31
CA ALA A 165 -7.01 -5.95 25.94
C ALA A 165 -6.11 -4.88 25.31
N LYS A 166 -5.34 -5.28 24.31
CA LYS A 166 -4.54 -4.38 23.48
C LYS A 166 -4.91 -4.60 22.04
N ILE A 167 -4.99 -3.51 21.29
CA ILE A 167 -5.12 -3.51 19.83
C ILE A 167 -3.86 -2.82 19.32
N GLU A 168 -2.97 -3.60 18.74
CA GLU A 168 -1.67 -3.17 18.28
C GLU A 168 -1.69 -2.95 16.75
N GLY A 169 -0.69 -2.23 16.23
CA GLY A 169 -0.51 -2.02 14.79
C GLY A 169 -1.56 -1.09 14.16
N LEU A 170 -2.12 -0.14 14.94
CA LEU A 170 -2.99 0.87 14.38
C LEU A 170 -2.14 1.85 13.57
N GLU A 171 -2.49 2.02 12.31
CA GLU A 171 -1.85 3.00 11.44
C GLU A 171 -2.18 4.44 11.83
N ALA A 172 -1.44 5.41 11.28
CA ALA A 172 -1.75 6.82 11.45
C ALA A 172 -3.17 7.14 10.96
N GLY A 173 -3.94 7.86 11.77
CA GLY A 173 -5.33 8.16 11.42
C GLY A 173 -6.18 8.59 12.59
N GLN A 174 -7.45 8.91 12.28
CA GLN A 174 -8.47 9.22 13.29
C GLN A 174 -9.29 7.96 13.54
N TYR A 175 -9.45 7.62 14.81
CA TYR A 175 -10.16 6.42 15.26
C TYR A 175 -11.32 6.78 16.17
N ARG A 176 -12.33 5.92 16.20
CA ARG A 176 -13.46 6.01 17.11
C ARG A 176 -13.70 4.66 17.78
N PHE A 177 -13.57 4.64 19.10
CA PHE A 177 -13.94 3.48 19.91
C PHE A 177 -15.36 3.68 20.44
N THR A 178 -16.26 2.71 20.22
CA THR A 178 -17.63 2.71 20.69
C THR A 178 -17.82 1.58 21.69
N LEU A 179 -18.30 1.90 22.89
CA LEU A 179 -18.75 0.94 23.88
C LEU A 179 -20.27 1.01 23.99
N LYS A 180 -20.96 -0.12 23.76
CA LYS A 180 -22.41 -0.21 23.79
C LYS A 180 -22.83 -1.36 24.70
N LEU A 181 -23.85 -1.08 25.52
CA LEU A 181 -24.55 -2.08 26.30
C LEU A 181 -25.75 -2.57 25.51
N ASP A 182 -25.78 -3.86 25.17
CA ASP A 182 -26.91 -4.52 24.51
C ASP A 182 -27.80 -5.16 25.57
N PRO A 183 -28.97 -4.56 25.86
CA PRO A 183 -29.84 -5.08 26.88
C PRO A 183 -30.63 -6.29 26.38
N ASN A 184 -30.55 -7.37 27.12
CA ASN A 184 -31.51 -8.44 27.00
C ASN A 184 -32.78 -8.17 27.79
N LEU A 185 -33.76 -9.07 27.74
CA LEU A 185 -35.16 -8.90 28.13
C LEU A 185 -35.43 -8.18 29.45
N VAL A 186 -34.53 -8.31 30.43
CA VAL A 186 -34.59 -7.55 31.69
C VAL A 186 -33.18 -7.35 32.27
N SER A 187 -32.76 -6.11 32.38
CA SER A 187 -31.52 -5.75 33.12
C SER A 187 -31.77 -4.59 34.07
N VAL A 188 -31.25 -4.65 35.29
CA VAL A 188 -31.40 -3.62 36.30
C VAL A 188 -30.00 -3.30 36.86
N GLY A 189 -29.55 -2.05 36.70
CA GLY A 189 -28.31 -1.58 37.31
C GLY A 189 -27.02 -2.15 36.72
N ALA A 190 -27.06 -2.73 35.49
CA ALA A 190 -25.85 -3.18 34.83
C ALA A 190 -25.02 -1.99 34.32
N GLY A 191 -23.71 -2.07 34.45
CA GLY A 191 -22.81 -1.04 33.97
C GLY A 191 -21.42 -1.56 33.65
N ALA A 192 -20.73 -0.93 32.72
CA ALA A 192 -19.34 -1.17 32.43
C ALA A 192 -18.57 0.14 32.34
N THR A 193 -17.31 0.08 32.72
CA THR A 193 -16.37 1.17 32.56
C THR A 193 -15.21 0.66 31.72
N ALA A 194 -14.90 1.39 30.64
CA ALA A 194 -13.69 1.20 29.87
C ALA A 194 -12.73 2.36 30.13
N LYS A 195 -11.51 2.04 30.55
CA LYS A 195 -10.38 2.97 30.56
C LYS A 195 -9.54 2.72 29.34
N LEU A 196 -9.24 3.79 28.63
CA LEU A 196 -8.53 3.76 27.37
C LEU A 196 -7.26 4.59 27.46
N SER A 197 -6.20 4.12 26.86
CA SER A 197 -5.02 4.91 26.55
C SER A 197 -4.46 4.48 25.20
N VAL A 198 -3.89 5.43 24.48
CA VAL A 198 -3.21 5.18 23.20
C VAL A 198 -1.72 5.38 23.41
N THR A 199 -0.96 4.37 23.03
CA THR A 199 0.49 4.43 22.94
C THR A 199 0.82 4.59 21.47
N ASN A 200 1.59 5.63 21.11
CA ASN A 200 2.12 5.83 19.77
C ASN A 200 3.62 5.58 19.82
N ASP A 201 4.09 4.59 19.07
CA ASP A 201 5.50 4.27 18.88
C ASP A 201 5.96 4.90 17.57
N SER A 202 6.97 5.78 17.62
CA SER A 202 7.51 6.43 16.42
C SER A 202 8.14 5.41 15.47
N LEU A 203 7.87 5.54 14.17
CA LEU A 203 8.49 4.76 13.11
C LEU A 203 9.81 5.39 12.59
N THR A 204 10.12 6.62 13.05
CA THR A 204 11.27 7.39 12.57
C THR A 204 12.22 7.83 13.68
N ASP A 205 11.73 7.95 14.91
CA ASP A 205 12.52 8.41 16.06
C ASP A 205 12.77 7.25 17.02
N PHE A 206 14.03 6.97 17.29
CA PHE A 206 14.46 5.85 18.11
C PHE A 206 15.40 6.30 19.22
N THR A 207 15.38 5.56 20.33
CA THR A 207 16.32 5.67 21.44
C THR A 207 17.01 4.35 21.69
N GLY A 208 18.21 4.39 22.24
CA GLY A 208 18.94 3.21 22.63
C GLY A 208 18.83 2.91 24.12
N GLU A 209 18.95 1.64 24.43
CA GLU A 209 19.13 1.14 25.78
C GLU A 209 20.36 0.25 25.84
N ALA A 210 21.25 0.51 26.81
CA ALA A 210 22.44 -0.33 26.99
C ALA A 210 22.02 -1.78 27.28
N GLY A 211 22.62 -2.71 26.59
CA GLY A 211 22.53 -4.13 26.89
C GLY A 211 23.21 -4.50 28.22
N PRO A 212 23.26 -5.76 28.59
CA PRO A 212 23.96 -6.21 29.78
C PRO A 212 25.46 -5.90 29.72
N ASP A 213 26.07 -5.78 30.91
CA ASP A 213 27.52 -5.68 31.01
C ASP A 213 28.20 -6.89 30.35
N VAL A 214 29.23 -6.64 29.56
CA VAL A 214 30.08 -7.65 28.95
C VAL A 214 31.22 -7.95 29.92
N THR A 215 31.42 -9.22 30.25
CA THR A 215 32.49 -9.63 31.17
C THR A 215 33.35 -10.71 30.52
N GLY A 216 34.61 -10.72 30.83
CA GLY A 216 35.60 -11.70 30.37
C GLY A 216 36.94 -11.53 31.07
N ASN A 217 37.97 -12.17 30.54
CA ASN A 217 39.33 -12.10 31.06
C ASN A 217 40.33 -12.10 29.93
N VAL A 218 41.06 -10.99 29.74
CA VAL A 218 42.00 -10.81 28.65
C VAL A 218 43.21 -11.75 28.69
N ILE A 219 43.48 -12.44 29.84
CA ILE A 219 44.59 -13.39 29.97
C ILE A 219 44.15 -14.81 29.63
N THR A 220 42.96 -15.21 30.09
CA THR A 220 42.52 -16.62 30.08
C THR A 220 41.52 -16.97 29.00
N ASP A 221 40.77 -16.00 28.51
CA ASP A 221 39.81 -16.21 27.43
C ASP A 221 40.55 -16.37 26.10
N PRO A 222 40.03 -17.12 25.15
CA PRO A 222 40.65 -17.22 23.84
C PRO A 222 40.57 -15.89 23.09
N GLY A 223 41.71 -15.31 22.78
CA GLY A 223 41.79 -14.10 21.94
C GLY A 223 41.50 -14.37 20.47
N ILE A 224 41.77 -13.36 19.63
CA ILE A 224 41.60 -13.45 18.18
C ILE A 224 42.58 -14.51 17.64
N GLY A 225 42.07 -15.52 16.96
CA GLY A 225 42.85 -16.69 16.54
C GLY A 225 42.68 -17.91 17.46
N GLY A 226 41.91 -17.80 18.54
CA GLY A 226 41.50 -18.88 19.40
C GLY A 226 42.54 -19.35 20.42
N LYS A 227 43.54 -18.49 20.69
CA LYS A 227 44.55 -18.74 21.73
C LYS A 227 44.42 -17.74 22.88
N PRO A 228 44.50 -18.20 24.16
CA PRO A 228 44.67 -17.31 25.30
C PRO A 228 46.07 -16.72 25.34
N ASP A 229 46.26 -15.64 26.10
CA ASP A 229 47.58 -15.09 26.36
C ASP A 229 48.51 -16.11 27.05
N GLU A 230 49.79 -16.11 26.69
CA GLU A 230 50.81 -16.98 27.25
C GLU A 230 51.65 -16.19 28.27
N PRO A 231 51.45 -16.43 29.58
CA PRO A 231 52.14 -15.68 30.64
C PRO A 231 53.66 -15.92 30.73
N GLY A 232 54.16 -16.95 30.03
CA GLY A 232 55.58 -17.32 30.07
C GLY A 232 56.04 -17.82 31.42
N THR A 233 57.33 -18.00 31.58
CA THR A 233 57.98 -18.53 32.75
C THR A 233 58.48 -17.49 33.75
N GLY A 234 58.28 -16.19 33.47
CA GLY A 234 58.77 -15.05 34.24
C GLY A 234 58.05 -14.74 35.55
N GLY A 235 57.15 -15.64 36.04
CA GLY A 235 56.35 -15.44 37.27
C GLY A 235 54.93 -14.90 36.97
N PRO A 236 54.19 -14.52 38.02
CA PRO A 236 52.82 -14.09 37.85
C PRO A 236 52.74 -12.81 37.00
N VAL A 237 51.83 -12.78 36.06
CA VAL A 237 51.56 -11.61 35.21
C VAL A 237 50.54 -10.65 35.83
N LYS A 238 50.66 -9.38 35.48
CA LYS A 238 49.67 -8.32 35.75
C LYS A 238 49.33 -7.63 34.47
N VAL A 239 48.09 -7.15 34.42
CA VAL A 239 47.64 -6.23 33.35
C VAL A 239 48.01 -4.79 33.71
N GLN A 240 48.64 -4.10 32.78
CA GLN A 240 48.82 -2.63 32.79
C GLN A 240 47.93 -2.02 31.71
N VAL A 241 47.42 -0.83 31.98
CA VAL A 241 46.56 -0.08 31.07
C VAL A 241 47.01 1.38 31.01
N GLU A 242 46.72 2.01 29.89
CA GLU A 242 47.09 3.43 29.71
C GLU A 242 46.13 4.35 30.49
N VAL A 243 46.69 5.12 31.39
CA VAL A 243 45.97 6.16 32.15
C VAL A 243 46.75 7.49 32.02
N ASN A 244 46.15 8.49 31.40
CA ASN A 244 46.74 9.81 31.13
C ASN A 244 48.08 9.76 30.36
N GLY A 245 48.24 8.81 29.45
CA GLY A 245 49.43 8.68 28.60
C GLY A 245 50.58 7.86 29.23
N GLU A 246 50.34 7.21 30.36
CA GLU A 246 51.31 6.30 31.00
C GLU A 246 50.62 4.95 31.29
N PHE A 247 51.38 3.84 31.06
CA PHE A 247 50.91 2.50 31.43
C PHE A 247 51.13 2.29 32.93
N VAL A 248 50.06 1.95 33.62
CA VAL A 248 50.05 1.69 35.08
C VAL A 248 49.40 0.33 35.36
N ASP A 249 49.81 -0.34 36.46
CA ASP A 249 49.18 -1.57 36.91
C ASP A 249 47.67 -1.33 37.12
N ALA A 250 46.83 -2.16 36.56
CA ALA A 250 45.41 -2.15 36.85
C ALA A 250 45.17 -2.47 38.33
N ASP A 251 44.20 -1.79 38.96
CA ASP A 251 43.88 -2.00 40.37
C ASP A 251 43.25 -3.40 40.56
N ALA A 252 43.87 -4.20 41.45
CA ALA A 252 43.51 -5.58 41.68
C ALA A 252 42.17 -5.76 42.44
N THR A 253 41.70 -4.70 43.12
CA THR A 253 40.54 -4.79 44.02
C THR A 253 39.32 -4.08 43.49
N THR A 254 39.50 -2.88 42.96
CA THR A 254 38.42 -2.01 42.44
C THR A 254 38.34 -1.98 40.93
N GLY A 255 39.39 -2.48 40.27
CA GLY A 255 39.57 -2.34 38.84
C GLY A 255 39.99 -0.90 38.45
N THR A 256 40.63 -0.77 37.31
CA THR A 256 40.92 0.54 36.69
C THR A 256 39.84 0.83 35.66
N VAL A 257 39.26 2.02 35.75
CA VAL A 257 38.18 2.46 34.85
C VAL A 257 38.76 3.23 33.68
N LEU A 258 38.50 2.76 32.46
CA LEU A 258 38.87 3.40 31.22
C LEU A 258 37.61 3.87 30.48
N GLN A 259 37.64 5.09 29.99
CA GLN A 259 36.53 5.63 29.23
C GLN A 259 36.73 5.37 27.74
N GLY A 260 35.93 4.50 27.16
CA GLY A 260 35.83 4.32 25.71
C GLY A 260 34.96 5.40 25.07
N GLN A 261 34.89 5.39 23.76
CA GLN A 261 34.02 6.26 23.00
C GLN A 261 32.55 5.81 23.08
N TYR A 262 32.34 4.50 23.14
CA TYR A 262 31.00 3.88 23.07
C TYR A 262 30.60 3.16 24.36
N GLY A 263 31.47 3.16 25.39
CA GLY A 263 31.19 2.57 26.68
C GLY A 263 32.29 2.82 27.69
N GLN A 264 32.21 2.09 28.80
CA GLN A 264 33.19 2.18 29.88
C GLN A 264 33.71 0.79 30.24
N LEU A 265 35.06 0.65 30.23
CA LEU A 265 35.76 -0.57 30.64
C LEU A 265 36.22 -0.44 32.07
N THR A 266 35.99 -1.44 32.90
CA THR A 266 36.66 -1.65 34.20
C THR A 266 37.50 -2.90 34.07
N ILE A 267 38.82 -2.81 34.21
CA ILE A 267 39.76 -3.93 34.06
C ILE A 267 40.58 -4.10 35.32
N PHE A 268 40.86 -5.34 35.70
CA PHE A 268 41.60 -5.71 36.93
C PHE A 268 42.96 -6.25 36.60
N ALA A 269 43.87 -6.21 37.59
CA ALA A 269 45.23 -6.71 37.43
C ALA A 269 45.33 -8.19 37.06
N ASN A 270 44.29 -8.99 37.37
CA ASN A 270 44.19 -10.42 37.03
C ASN A 270 43.61 -10.68 35.64
N GLY A 271 43.40 -9.64 34.83
CA GLY A 271 42.86 -9.71 33.47
C GLY A 271 41.34 -9.71 33.39
N GLU A 272 40.62 -9.90 34.53
CA GLU A 272 39.15 -9.80 34.51
C GLU A 272 38.72 -8.41 34.07
N TYR A 273 37.67 -8.34 33.24
CA TYR A 273 37.13 -7.05 32.83
C TYR A 273 35.61 -7.07 32.84
N LYS A 274 35.07 -5.86 32.91
CA LYS A 274 33.66 -5.55 32.74
C LYS A 274 33.53 -4.32 31.84
N TYR A 275 32.85 -4.47 30.71
CA TYR A 275 32.52 -3.36 29.83
C TYR A 275 31.03 -3.09 29.86
N THR A 276 30.64 -1.81 30.00
CA THR A 276 29.28 -1.34 30.02
C THR A 276 29.05 -0.42 28.83
N PRO A 277 28.23 -0.81 27.81
CA PRO A 277 27.90 0.05 26.69
C PRO A 277 27.18 1.33 27.15
N ASN A 278 27.33 2.44 26.40
CA ASN A 278 26.69 3.71 26.75
C ASN A 278 25.17 3.75 26.39
N GLY A 279 24.69 2.80 25.58
CA GLY A 279 23.28 2.73 25.14
C GLY A 279 22.93 3.74 24.04
N ASP A 280 23.90 4.38 23.40
CA ASP A 280 23.64 5.27 22.27
C ASP A 280 23.46 4.46 20.98
N VAL A 281 22.34 4.66 20.26
CA VAL A 281 22.07 4.01 18.97
C VAL A 281 23.14 4.32 17.92
N ALA A 282 23.80 5.48 18.02
CA ALA A 282 24.87 5.87 17.11
C ALA A 282 26.17 5.07 17.33
N SER A 283 26.26 4.30 18.43
CA SER A 283 27.41 3.42 18.69
C SER A 283 27.31 2.07 17.98
N ILE A 284 26.15 1.69 17.47
CA ILE A 284 25.94 0.40 16.75
C ILE A 284 26.83 0.37 15.49
N GLY A 285 27.56 -0.72 15.31
CA GLY A 285 28.56 -0.86 14.24
C GLY A 285 29.90 -0.20 14.55
N LYS A 286 30.12 0.32 15.76
CA LYS A 286 31.40 0.92 16.19
C LYS A 286 32.18 -0.03 17.06
N VAL A 287 33.47 0.28 17.25
CA VAL A 287 34.42 -0.51 18.02
C VAL A 287 35.15 0.39 19.01
N ASP A 288 35.12 0.03 20.30
CA ASP A 288 36.09 0.56 21.28
C ASP A 288 37.32 -0.33 21.30
N ALA A 289 38.47 0.25 21.43
CA ALA A 289 39.78 -0.43 21.52
C ALA A 289 40.51 0.02 22.78
N PHE A 290 40.93 -0.95 23.57
CA PHE A 290 41.67 -0.71 24.81
C PHE A 290 42.97 -1.49 24.77
N GLU A 291 44.09 -0.77 24.59
CA GLU A 291 45.44 -1.36 24.64
C GLU A 291 45.80 -1.73 26.08
N TYR A 292 46.33 -2.92 26.27
CA TYR A 292 46.84 -3.39 27.55
C TYR A 292 48.19 -4.04 27.38
N HIS A 293 48.99 -4.03 28.45
CA HIS A 293 50.23 -4.75 28.51
C HIS A 293 50.14 -5.86 29.57
N LEU A 294 50.64 -7.04 29.22
CA LEU A 294 50.95 -8.06 30.19
C LEU A 294 52.38 -7.83 30.69
N VAL A 295 52.55 -7.77 31.98
CA VAL A 295 53.90 -7.61 32.59
C VAL A 295 54.10 -8.76 33.54
N ASN A 296 55.16 -9.58 33.35
CA ASN A 296 55.51 -10.68 34.23
C ASN A 296 56.36 -10.23 35.42
N GLY A 297 56.62 -11.15 36.39
CA GLY A 297 57.40 -10.85 37.56
C GLY A 297 58.87 -10.57 37.29
N ALA A 298 59.42 -10.88 36.12
CA ALA A 298 60.75 -10.58 35.66
C ALA A 298 60.88 -9.16 34.99
N GLY A 299 59.77 -8.53 34.71
CA GLY A 299 59.68 -7.20 34.06
C GLY A 299 59.54 -7.26 32.54
N ALA A 300 59.43 -8.40 31.93
CA ALA A 300 59.08 -8.54 30.51
C ALA A 300 57.65 -8.12 30.27
N SER A 301 57.40 -7.49 29.09
CA SER A 301 56.05 -7.02 28.71
C SER A 301 55.71 -7.42 27.28
N ALA A 302 54.44 -7.82 27.08
CA ALA A 302 53.83 -8.02 25.78
C ALA A 302 52.56 -7.14 25.69
N SER A 303 52.25 -6.59 24.52
CA SER A 303 51.08 -5.74 24.31
C SER A 303 50.04 -6.41 23.45
N ALA A 304 48.76 -6.18 23.79
CA ALA A 304 47.61 -6.58 22.99
C ALA A 304 46.47 -5.58 23.18
N THR A 305 45.42 -5.75 22.41
CA THR A 305 44.26 -4.86 22.43
C THR A 305 42.98 -5.64 22.66
N LEU A 306 42.16 -5.21 23.62
CA LEU A 306 40.78 -5.63 23.75
C LEU A 306 39.90 -4.77 22.84
N TYR A 307 39.38 -5.38 21.79
CA TYR A 307 38.38 -4.76 20.92
C TYR A 307 36.99 -5.10 21.43
N VAL A 308 36.12 -4.08 21.56
CA VAL A 308 34.71 -4.30 21.94
C VAL A 308 33.84 -3.74 20.82
N ARG A 309 33.23 -4.65 20.08
CA ARG A 309 32.24 -4.35 19.05
C ARG A 309 30.91 -3.99 19.70
N ILE A 310 30.21 -2.98 19.15
CA ILE A 310 28.87 -2.62 19.61
C ILE A 310 27.87 -3.08 18.58
N ASP A 311 27.10 -4.07 18.94
CA ASP A 311 26.10 -4.74 18.11
C ASP A 311 24.66 -4.41 18.55
N SER A 312 23.65 -4.89 17.83
CA SER A 312 22.24 -4.77 18.19
C SER A 312 21.45 -5.99 17.71
N PRO A 313 20.56 -6.56 18.51
CA PRO A 313 19.76 -7.71 18.12
C PRO A 313 18.75 -7.41 17.00
N SER A 314 18.48 -6.12 16.73
CA SER A 314 17.55 -5.65 15.68
C SER A 314 18.24 -5.15 14.41
N VAL A 315 19.54 -5.33 14.29
CA VAL A 315 20.36 -4.86 13.17
C VAL A 315 21.28 -5.98 12.69
N ASN A 316 21.40 -6.16 11.40
CA ASN A 316 22.38 -7.07 10.83
C ASN A 316 23.66 -6.29 10.52
N VAL A 317 24.65 -6.40 11.42
CA VAL A 317 25.95 -5.74 11.28
C VAL A 317 26.94 -6.74 10.70
N ASP A 318 27.48 -6.45 9.53
CA ASP A 318 28.57 -7.21 8.91
C ASP A 318 29.92 -6.73 9.45
N TRP A 319 30.59 -7.61 10.22
CA TRP A 319 31.88 -7.33 10.80
C TRP A 319 33.03 -7.90 9.96
N SER A 320 34.15 -7.17 9.87
CA SER A 320 35.36 -7.70 9.26
C SER A 320 35.84 -8.94 9.99
N ALA A 321 36.13 -10.01 9.24
CA ALA A 321 36.70 -11.24 9.79
C ALA A 321 38.21 -11.15 10.02
N THR A 322 38.87 -10.17 9.41
CA THR A 322 40.33 -10.03 9.41
C THR A 322 40.85 -8.79 10.15
N ASP A 323 39.99 -7.78 10.36
CA ASP A 323 40.31 -6.55 11.06
C ASP A 323 39.31 -6.32 12.20
N PRO A 324 39.68 -6.62 13.45
CA PRO A 324 38.77 -6.45 14.60
C PRO A 324 38.51 -4.97 14.93
N SER A 325 39.35 -4.05 14.49
CA SER A 325 39.24 -2.60 14.71
C SER A 325 38.29 -1.94 13.69
N ALA A 326 38.01 -2.62 12.59
CA ALA A 326 37.17 -2.07 11.54
C ALA A 326 35.73 -1.88 12.02
N PRO A 327 35.13 -0.74 11.76
CA PRO A 327 33.68 -0.56 12.03
C PRO A 327 32.85 -1.55 11.22
N GLY A 328 31.75 -1.99 11.79
CA GLY A 328 30.78 -2.84 11.11
C GLY A 328 30.04 -2.09 10.00
N VAL A 329 29.55 -2.83 9.05
CA VAL A 329 28.79 -2.33 7.90
C VAL A 329 27.35 -2.81 8.02
N ILE A 330 26.40 -1.90 7.86
CA ILE A 330 24.98 -2.19 7.78
C ILE A 330 24.57 -2.00 6.32
N ASN A 331 24.22 -3.09 5.65
CA ASN A 331 23.81 -3.05 4.25
C ASN A 331 22.34 -2.70 4.11
N THR A 332 21.99 -2.01 3.03
CA THR A 332 20.61 -1.70 2.63
C THR A 332 20.43 -2.04 1.16
N VAL A 333 19.21 -2.37 0.77
CA VAL A 333 18.82 -2.57 -0.64
C VAL A 333 17.53 -1.83 -0.85
N ALA A 334 17.50 -0.93 -1.83
CA ALA A 334 16.31 -0.26 -2.31
C ALA A 334 15.86 -0.95 -3.62
N ASN A 335 14.59 -1.24 -3.74
CA ASN A 335 13.99 -1.88 -4.90
C ASN A 335 12.99 -0.93 -5.56
N ASP A 336 12.93 -0.94 -6.89
CA ASP A 336 11.99 -0.08 -7.61
C ASP A 336 10.54 -0.40 -7.27
N ASP A 337 9.71 0.64 -7.18
CA ASP A 337 8.29 0.57 -6.84
C ASP A 337 7.40 0.91 -8.02
N LEU A 338 6.16 0.42 -7.98
CA LEU A 338 5.15 0.69 -8.97
C LEU A 338 3.84 1.15 -8.33
N GLY A 339 3.32 2.29 -8.78
CA GLY A 339 2.00 2.79 -8.44
C GLY A 339 1.16 3.01 -9.69
N SER A 340 -0.16 3.05 -9.56
CA SER A 340 -1.07 3.36 -10.65
C SER A 340 -2.15 4.32 -10.19
N ALA A 341 -2.31 5.43 -10.93
CA ALA A 341 -3.41 6.37 -10.77
C ALA A 341 -4.40 6.16 -11.91
N GLN A 342 -5.69 6.05 -11.58
CA GLN A 342 -6.73 5.73 -12.55
C GLN A 342 -7.46 6.99 -12.99
N ILE A 343 -7.74 7.11 -14.28
CA ILE A 343 -8.46 8.22 -14.90
C ILE A 343 -9.58 7.67 -15.76
N ASP A 344 -10.83 7.99 -15.41
CA ASP A 344 -11.98 7.62 -16.21
C ASP A 344 -12.00 8.40 -17.53
N ILE A 345 -12.55 7.80 -18.58
CA ILE A 345 -12.81 8.45 -19.86
C ILE A 345 -14.32 8.57 -20.03
N VAL A 346 -14.81 9.80 -20.21
CA VAL A 346 -16.22 10.08 -20.31
C VAL A 346 -16.55 10.82 -21.61
N ASN A 347 -17.76 10.65 -22.11
CA ASN A 347 -18.24 11.38 -23.27
C ASN A 347 -18.20 12.88 -23.03
N LEU A 348 -17.82 13.66 -24.02
CA LEU A 348 -17.86 15.12 -23.95
C LEU A 348 -19.31 15.59 -23.83
N VAL A 349 -19.62 16.22 -22.71
CA VAL A 349 -20.93 16.82 -22.43
C VAL A 349 -20.87 18.32 -22.55
N THR A 350 -21.76 18.90 -23.37
CA THR A 350 -21.87 20.35 -23.52
C THR A 350 -23.27 20.83 -23.14
N GLN A 351 -23.33 22.02 -22.57
CA GLN A 351 -24.63 22.62 -22.17
C GLN A 351 -24.79 23.99 -22.83
N ALA A 352 -26.00 24.25 -23.31
CA ALA A 352 -26.36 25.52 -23.91
C ALA A 352 -27.74 25.99 -23.43
N ASP A 353 -27.83 27.22 -22.97
CA ASP A 353 -29.10 27.88 -22.74
C ASP A 353 -29.69 28.33 -24.07
N LEU A 354 -30.90 27.88 -24.38
CA LEU A 354 -31.59 28.23 -25.61
C LEU A 354 -32.51 29.42 -25.39
N ALA A 355 -32.98 30.00 -26.49
CA ALA A 355 -33.93 31.08 -26.43
C ALA A 355 -35.21 30.67 -25.71
N THR A 356 -35.61 31.46 -24.72
CA THR A 356 -36.85 31.24 -23.98
C THR A 356 -38.04 31.40 -24.90
N LEU A 357 -38.88 30.37 -25.00
CA LEU A 357 -40.19 30.50 -25.68
C LEU A 357 -41.12 31.32 -24.80
N SER A 358 -41.62 32.46 -25.34
CA SER A 358 -42.54 33.35 -24.61
C SER A 358 -43.75 33.65 -25.45
N TYR A 359 -44.92 33.57 -24.84
CA TYR A 359 -46.17 33.96 -25.50
C TYR A 359 -47.22 34.48 -24.53
N ASN A 360 -48.12 35.40 -25.00
CA ASN A 360 -49.18 35.91 -24.18
C ASN A 360 -50.36 34.94 -24.08
N LEU A 361 -50.93 34.82 -22.89
CA LEU A 361 -52.07 34.01 -22.65
C LEU A 361 -53.37 34.78 -23.04
N ALA A 362 -54.27 34.08 -23.72
CA ALA A 362 -55.59 34.60 -24.05
C ALA A 362 -56.41 34.92 -22.80
N LEU A 363 -57.25 35.96 -22.84
CA LEU A 363 -58.09 36.32 -21.70
C LEU A 363 -59.04 35.17 -21.33
N LEU A 364 -59.55 34.45 -22.33
CA LEU A 364 -60.39 33.27 -22.22
C LEU A 364 -60.01 32.28 -23.34
N GLY A 365 -59.84 30.99 -23.02
CA GLY A 365 -59.54 29.99 -24.02
C GLY A 365 -58.11 29.46 -23.96
N SER A 366 -57.61 28.98 -25.10
CA SER A 366 -56.29 28.36 -25.20
C SER A 366 -55.33 29.24 -26.01
N SER A 367 -54.10 29.30 -25.59
CA SER A 367 -53.02 29.96 -26.26
C SER A 367 -51.91 28.97 -26.58
N THR A 368 -51.29 29.06 -27.71
CA THR A 368 -50.18 28.22 -28.15
C THR A 368 -48.98 29.04 -28.54
N GLY A 369 -47.81 28.66 -28.05
CA GLY A 369 -46.51 29.20 -28.46
C GLY A 369 -45.68 28.12 -29.15
N THR A 370 -44.83 28.55 -30.10
CA THR A 370 -43.91 27.64 -30.80
C THR A 370 -42.50 28.21 -30.68
N GLY A 371 -41.57 27.40 -30.17
CA GLY A 371 -40.17 27.75 -30.02
C GLY A 371 -39.39 27.69 -31.34
N ALA A 372 -38.18 28.17 -31.29
CA ALA A 372 -37.19 28.05 -32.37
C ALA A 372 -36.84 26.57 -32.59
N ALA A 373 -36.28 26.30 -33.77
CA ALA A 373 -35.73 24.98 -34.08
C ALA A 373 -34.45 24.74 -33.25
N ILE A 374 -34.33 23.55 -32.69
CA ILE A 374 -33.22 23.04 -31.88
C ILE A 374 -32.57 21.95 -32.70
N ASN A 375 -31.28 22.04 -32.96
CA ASN A 375 -30.53 21.02 -33.69
C ASN A 375 -29.74 20.16 -32.73
N VAL A 376 -29.95 18.85 -32.81
CA VAL A 376 -29.10 17.81 -32.22
C VAL A 376 -28.27 17.25 -33.36
N ALA A 377 -26.91 17.37 -33.25
CA ALA A 377 -25.99 17.01 -34.32
C ALA A 377 -25.92 15.45 -34.46
N THR A 378 -25.53 14.99 -35.65
CA THR A 378 -25.17 13.58 -35.82
C THR A 378 -23.94 13.23 -34.97
N GLY A 379 -23.94 12.00 -34.37
CA GLY A 379 -22.90 11.60 -33.42
C GLY A 379 -23.08 12.20 -32.02
N THR A 380 -24.28 12.72 -31.71
CA THR A 380 -24.62 13.21 -30.36
C THR A 380 -26.02 12.72 -29.94
N THR A 381 -26.17 12.49 -28.65
CA THR A 381 -27.51 12.42 -28.00
C THR A 381 -27.75 13.70 -27.21
N ALA A 382 -28.98 13.99 -26.88
CA ALA A 382 -29.27 15.19 -26.10
C ALA A 382 -30.44 15.02 -25.12
N GLU A 383 -30.40 15.87 -24.10
CA GLU A 383 -31.50 16.10 -23.17
C GLU A 383 -31.92 17.57 -23.22
N LEU A 384 -33.22 17.85 -23.15
CA LEU A 384 -33.74 19.19 -23.12
C LEU A 384 -34.49 19.45 -21.82
N ALA A 385 -33.87 20.18 -20.92
CA ALA A 385 -34.52 20.64 -19.69
C ALA A 385 -35.35 21.89 -19.98
N ILE A 386 -36.57 21.90 -19.48
CA ILE A 386 -37.49 23.02 -19.55
C ILE A 386 -37.93 23.52 -18.18
N ASN A 387 -38.11 24.83 -18.05
CA ASN A 387 -38.72 25.45 -16.88
C ASN A 387 -39.85 26.38 -17.34
N VAL A 388 -41.09 26.08 -16.93
CA VAL A 388 -42.28 26.85 -17.29
C VAL A 388 -42.60 27.84 -16.18
N THR A 389 -42.65 29.13 -16.51
CA THR A 389 -43.02 30.20 -15.58
C THR A 389 -44.13 31.08 -16.17
N VAL A 390 -44.98 31.61 -15.33
CA VAL A 390 -46.06 32.53 -15.70
C VAL A 390 -45.85 33.84 -15.00
N THR A 391 -45.84 34.92 -15.76
CA THR A 391 -45.73 36.30 -15.25
C THR A 391 -47.10 36.99 -15.37
N GLY A 392 -47.56 37.63 -14.30
CA GLY A 392 -48.85 38.29 -14.22
C GLY A 392 -49.91 37.46 -13.46
N ILE A 393 -51.18 37.67 -13.74
CA ILE A 393 -52.29 36.97 -13.06
C ILE A 393 -52.94 36.00 -14.04
N ALA A 394 -52.91 34.73 -13.74
CA ALA A 394 -53.61 33.68 -14.45
C ALA A 394 -54.43 32.83 -13.47
N LEU A 395 -55.70 32.58 -13.77
CA LEU A 395 -56.56 31.68 -12.99
C LEU A 395 -56.61 30.30 -13.67
N LEU A 396 -56.21 29.26 -12.92
CA LEU A 396 -56.18 27.87 -13.37
C LEU A 396 -55.44 27.63 -14.70
N PRO A 397 -54.18 28.04 -14.86
CA PRO A 397 -53.45 27.74 -16.07
C PRO A 397 -53.09 26.25 -16.09
N GLY A 398 -53.61 25.49 -17.04
CA GLY A 398 -53.12 24.16 -17.40
C GLY A 398 -52.20 24.29 -18.62
N THR A 399 -50.95 23.97 -18.47
CA THR A 399 -49.95 24.04 -19.56
C THR A 399 -49.55 22.64 -20.00
N THR A 400 -49.64 22.37 -21.28
CA THR A 400 -49.06 21.17 -21.91
C THR A 400 -47.92 21.59 -22.79
N VAL A 401 -46.76 21.02 -22.59
CA VAL A 401 -45.56 21.28 -23.39
C VAL A 401 -45.25 20.01 -24.19
N ASN A 402 -45.13 20.19 -25.51
CA ASN A 402 -44.75 19.08 -26.40
C ASN A 402 -43.35 19.33 -26.98
N LEU A 403 -42.55 18.33 -27.00
CA LEU A 403 -41.36 18.23 -27.80
C LEU A 403 -41.70 17.61 -29.16
N GLN A 404 -41.39 18.27 -30.23
CA GLN A 404 -41.66 17.83 -31.59
C GLN A 404 -40.37 17.67 -32.38
N LYS A 405 -40.24 16.56 -33.14
CA LYS A 405 -39.16 16.31 -34.10
C LYS A 405 -39.62 16.57 -35.51
N PHE A 406 -38.78 17.12 -36.37
CA PHE A 406 -39.05 17.32 -37.78
C PHE A 406 -38.78 16.05 -38.57
N ILE A 407 -39.79 15.35 -39.04
CA ILE A 407 -39.70 14.08 -39.75
C ILE A 407 -40.52 14.17 -41.04
N GLY A 408 -39.94 13.82 -42.18
CA GLY A 408 -40.66 13.71 -43.44
C GLY A 408 -41.34 15.01 -43.88
N ASN A 409 -40.80 16.16 -43.56
CA ASN A 409 -41.31 17.51 -43.83
C ASN A 409 -42.45 17.97 -42.90
N GLU A 410 -42.72 17.27 -41.79
CA GLU A 410 -43.71 17.60 -40.81
C GLU A 410 -43.16 17.61 -39.38
N TRP A 411 -43.80 18.34 -38.46
CA TRP A 411 -43.47 18.35 -37.05
C TRP A 411 -44.30 17.31 -36.30
N VAL A 412 -43.63 16.25 -35.81
CA VAL A 412 -44.27 15.13 -35.10
C VAL A 412 -43.95 15.24 -33.61
N THR A 413 -44.98 15.18 -32.76
CA THR A 413 -44.81 15.19 -31.31
C THR A 413 -44.19 13.87 -30.87
N GLN A 414 -43.05 13.95 -30.20
CA GLN A 414 -42.33 12.79 -29.64
C GLN A 414 -42.66 12.62 -28.16
N GLN A 415 -42.60 13.68 -27.38
CA GLN A 415 -42.82 13.62 -25.93
C GLN A 415 -43.73 14.78 -25.50
N THR A 416 -44.45 14.56 -24.39
CA THR A 416 -45.39 15.56 -23.85
C THR A 416 -45.28 15.60 -22.33
N THR A 417 -45.30 16.79 -21.74
CA THR A 417 -45.35 16.98 -20.30
C THR A 417 -46.34 18.07 -19.90
N THR A 418 -46.85 17.96 -18.66
CA THR A 418 -47.64 19.00 -17.99
C THR A 418 -46.91 19.54 -16.75
N GLN A 419 -45.69 19.07 -16.50
CA GLN A 419 -44.87 19.51 -15.37
C GLN A 419 -44.18 20.85 -15.70
N ALA A 420 -44.09 21.73 -14.71
CA ALA A 420 -43.42 23.02 -14.87
C ALA A 420 -41.89 22.89 -15.01
N ASN A 421 -41.32 21.88 -14.37
CA ASN A 421 -39.91 21.51 -14.55
C ASN A 421 -39.86 20.09 -15.10
N HIS A 422 -39.27 19.90 -16.24
CA HIS A 422 -39.17 18.59 -16.89
C HIS A 422 -37.90 18.55 -17.79
N THR A 423 -37.35 17.33 -17.91
CA THR A 423 -36.25 17.09 -18.86
C THR A 423 -36.76 16.03 -19.86
N PHE A 424 -36.79 16.40 -21.12
CA PHE A 424 -37.02 15.47 -22.23
C PHE A 424 -35.66 14.76 -22.49
N GLN A 425 -35.69 13.43 -22.45
CA GLN A 425 -34.51 12.59 -22.59
C GLN A 425 -34.51 11.84 -23.93
N GLY A 426 -33.37 11.25 -24.28
CA GLY A 426 -33.22 10.37 -25.44
C GLY A 426 -33.43 11.10 -26.77
N LEU A 427 -32.91 12.33 -26.93
CA LEU A 427 -33.00 13.07 -28.17
C LEU A 427 -31.82 12.64 -29.07
N ASP A 428 -32.07 11.79 -30.03
CA ASP A 428 -31.16 11.43 -31.10
C ASP A 428 -30.99 12.57 -32.14
N ALA A 429 -30.03 12.42 -33.05
CA ALA A 429 -29.73 13.40 -34.06
C ALA A 429 -30.99 13.87 -34.83
N GLY A 430 -31.18 15.16 -34.97
CA GLY A 430 -32.34 15.70 -35.66
C GLY A 430 -32.67 17.15 -35.30
N THR A 431 -33.76 17.65 -35.90
CA THR A 431 -34.26 18.99 -35.62
C THR A 431 -35.51 18.89 -34.77
N TYR A 432 -35.49 19.55 -33.63
CA TYR A 432 -36.57 19.55 -32.64
C TYR A 432 -37.14 20.96 -32.45
N ARG A 433 -38.30 21.07 -31.83
CA ARG A 433 -38.83 22.29 -31.27
C ARG A 433 -39.73 22.03 -30.09
N VAL A 434 -39.87 23.01 -29.22
CA VAL A 434 -40.82 23.00 -28.12
C VAL A 434 -42.08 23.79 -28.52
N THR A 435 -43.25 23.22 -28.24
CA THR A 435 -44.52 23.93 -28.33
C THR A 435 -45.23 23.91 -26.99
N GLY A 436 -45.76 25.04 -26.56
CA GLY A 436 -46.52 25.13 -25.33
C GLY A 436 -48.00 25.47 -25.63
N THR A 437 -48.92 24.73 -25.06
CA THR A 437 -50.35 25.04 -25.13
C THR A 437 -50.87 25.26 -23.73
N THR A 438 -51.49 26.40 -23.46
CA THR A 438 -52.01 26.78 -22.16
C THR A 438 -53.47 27.19 -22.28
N GLY A 439 -54.35 26.51 -21.50
CA GLY A 439 -55.73 26.92 -21.29
C GLY A 439 -55.84 27.81 -20.03
N ALA A 440 -56.56 28.91 -20.12
CA ALA A 440 -56.81 29.75 -18.95
C ALA A 440 -58.26 30.24 -18.93
N VAL A 441 -58.87 30.32 -17.74
CA VAL A 441 -60.22 30.81 -17.53
C VAL A 441 -60.22 32.35 -17.51
N LEU A 442 -59.18 32.96 -16.97
CA LEU A 442 -58.94 34.38 -16.95
C LEU A 442 -57.42 34.61 -16.88
N SER A 443 -56.87 35.37 -17.83
CA SER A 443 -55.45 35.63 -17.85
C SER A 443 -55.13 37.05 -18.35
N LEU A 444 -54.22 37.72 -17.65
CA LEU A 444 -53.47 38.93 -18.07
C LEU A 444 -52.00 38.64 -17.87
N SER A 445 -51.49 37.57 -18.51
CA SER A 445 -50.22 36.95 -18.21
C SER A 445 -49.49 36.58 -19.51
N ALA A 446 -48.17 36.44 -19.39
CA ALA A 446 -47.32 35.78 -20.37
C ALA A 446 -46.73 34.49 -19.78
N LEU A 447 -46.62 33.49 -20.61
CA LEU A 447 -45.95 32.23 -20.26
C LEU A 447 -44.56 32.22 -20.89
N HIS A 448 -43.62 31.76 -20.10
CA HIS A 448 -42.22 31.65 -20.49
C HIS A 448 -41.79 30.20 -20.28
N ILE A 449 -41.17 29.59 -21.29
CA ILE A 449 -40.53 28.26 -21.21
C ILE A 449 -39.03 28.49 -21.46
N ALA A 450 -38.27 28.51 -20.37
CA ALA A 450 -36.81 28.52 -20.47
C ALA A 450 -36.38 27.10 -20.88
N GLN A 451 -35.34 27.00 -21.69
CA GLN A 451 -34.86 25.79 -22.31
C GLN A 451 -33.35 25.68 -22.16
N LYS A 452 -32.87 24.53 -21.69
CA LYS A 452 -31.43 24.22 -21.58
C LYS A 452 -31.19 22.90 -22.27
N LEU A 453 -30.34 22.89 -23.28
CA LEU A 453 -29.93 21.70 -24.01
C LEU A 453 -28.62 21.20 -23.44
N THR A 454 -28.61 19.93 -23.03
CA THR A 454 -27.41 19.18 -22.71
C THR A 454 -27.18 18.23 -23.87
N THR A 455 -26.00 18.25 -24.49
CA THR A 455 -25.62 17.34 -25.57
C THR A 455 -24.45 16.49 -25.09
N THR A 456 -24.55 15.19 -25.31
CA THR A 456 -23.48 14.19 -25.05
C THR A 456 -22.96 13.73 -26.42
N SER A 457 -21.67 13.91 -26.65
CA SER A 457 -21.00 13.40 -27.85
C SER A 457 -20.86 11.87 -27.74
N LEU A 458 -21.14 11.16 -28.81
CA LEU A 458 -20.91 9.72 -28.91
C LEU A 458 -19.53 9.37 -29.50
N THR A 459 -18.80 10.38 -29.97
CA THR A 459 -17.51 10.22 -30.67
C THR A 459 -16.37 11.06 -30.09
N GLU A 460 -16.68 11.96 -29.18
CA GLU A 460 -15.68 12.82 -28.55
C GLU A 460 -15.69 12.58 -27.04
N PHE A 461 -14.51 12.29 -26.47
CA PHE A 461 -14.30 11.93 -25.09
C PHE A 461 -13.37 12.93 -24.38
N VAL A 462 -13.46 13.00 -23.08
CA VAL A 462 -12.60 13.79 -22.19
C VAL A 462 -12.28 12.98 -20.94
N THR A 463 -11.24 13.37 -20.21
CA THR A 463 -10.94 12.80 -18.91
C THR A 463 -12.04 13.11 -17.89
N GLY A 464 -12.46 12.10 -17.15
CA GLY A 464 -13.51 12.14 -16.13
C GLY A 464 -12.98 12.23 -14.72
N ALA A 465 -13.45 11.35 -13.83
CA ALA A 465 -12.97 11.22 -12.47
C ALA A 465 -11.52 10.71 -12.45
N MET A 466 -10.78 11.06 -11.38
CA MET A 466 -9.39 10.65 -11.20
C MET A 466 -9.21 10.11 -9.80
N SER A 467 -8.52 8.98 -9.66
CA SER A 467 -8.14 8.40 -8.38
C SER A 467 -6.66 8.55 -8.12
N ASN A 468 -6.31 8.65 -6.83
CA ASN A 468 -4.93 8.73 -6.40
C ASN A 468 -4.27 7.33 -6.43
N ALA A 469 -2.96 7.29 -6.75
CA ALA A 469 -2.15 6.13 -6.39
C ALA A 469 -1.65 6.27 -4.95
N THR A 470 -1.69 5.20 -4.18
CA THR A 470 -1.19 5.14 -2.81
C THR A 470 -0.38 3.88 -2.58
N GLY A 471 0.60 3.94 -1.70
CA GLY A 471 1.45 2.79 -1.36
C GLY A 471 2.52 3.17 -0.34
N ASN A 472 3.53 2.35 -0.21
CA ASN A 472 4.65 2.58 0.69
C ASN A 472 5.97 2.13 0.04
N LEU A 473 6.89 3.07 -0.20
CA LEU A 473 8.20 2.87 -0.80
C LEU A 473 9.05 1.78 -0.14
N LEU A 474 8.82 1.50 1.15
CA LEU A 474 9.64 0.56 1.92
C LEU A 474 9.09 -0.87 1.93
N SER A 475 7.83 -1.08 1.54
CA SER A 475 7.15 -2.37 1.59
C SER A 475 6.59 -2.85 0.26
N ASP A 476 6.25 -1.93 -0.62
CA ASP A 476 5.69 -2.22 -1.94
C ASP A 476 6.82 -2.21 -2.97
N SER A 477 6.88 -3.19 -3.87
CA SER A 477 7.90 -3.15 -4.91
C SER A 477 7.63 -4.13 -6.05
N LEU A 478 8.27 -3.85 -7.20
CA LEU A 478 8.29 -4.75 -8.37
C LEU A 478 9.13 -6.02 -8.15
N SER A 479 10.12 -5.98 -7.23
CA SER A 479 11.11 -7.05 -7.07
C SER A 479 11.28 -7.57 -5.63
N GLY A 480 10.41 -7.17 -4.73
CA GLY A 480 10.44 -7.50 -3.31
C GLY A 480 10.65 -6.25 -2.43
N PRO A 481 10.27 -6.29 -1.14
CA PRO A 481 10.37 -5.14 -0.26
C PRO A 481 11.80 -4.67 -0.08
N ASP A 482 11.99 -3.39 0.26
CA ASP A 482 13.28 -2.82 0.60
C ASP A 482 13.90 -3.53 1.80
N VAL A 483 15.22 -3.66 1.79
CA VAL A 483 15.99 -4.16 2.93
C VAL A 483 16.62 -2.96 3.64
N LEU A 484 16.05 -2.55 4.75
CA LEU A 484 16.56 -1.40 5.50
C LEU A 484 17.89 -1.69 6.22
N GLY A 485 18.14 -2.95 6.60
CA GLY A 485 19.30 -3.36 7.39
C GLY A 485 19.26 -2.88 8.85
N SER A 486 18.64 -1.74 9.10
CA SER A 486 18.47 -1.15 10.44
C SER A 486 17.18 -0.33 10.50
N PRO A 487 16.47 -0.33 11.65
CA PRO A 487 15.37 0.61 11.89
C PRO A 487 15.81 2.09 11.82
N LEU A 488 17.10 2.36 11.92
CA LEU A 488 17.69 3.70 11.87
C LEU A 488 18.06 4.13 10.43
N THR A 489 17.80 3.30 9.42
CA THR A 489 18.02 3.65 8.02
C THR A 489 17.11 4.78 7.60
N VAL A 490 17.68 5.80 6.97
CA VAL A 490 17.01 7.04 6.62
C VAL A 490 16.54 6.97 5.17
N LEU A 491 15.23 7.14 4.96
CA LEU A 491 14.65 7.41 3.65
C LEU A 491 14.85 8.88 3.29
N SER A 492 15.27 9.15 2.07
CA SER A 492 15.29 10.50 1.48
C SER A 492 14.78 10.45 0.04
N VAL A 493 14.08 11.50 -0.40
CA VAL A 493 13.48 11.61 -1.72
C VAL A 493 14.13 12.74 -2.51
N LEU A 494 14.27 12.57 -3.82
CA LEU A 494 14.91 13.54 -4.70
C LEU A 494 13.94 14.66 -5.06
N VAL A 495 14.17 15.86 -4.51
CA VAL A 495 13.35 17.06 -4.79
C VAL A 495 14.21 18.11 -5.47
N ASN A 496 13.93 18.44 -6.72
CA ASN A 496 14.68 19.41 -7.50
C ASN A 496 16.21 19.17 -7.50
N GLY A 497 16.63 17.91 -7.56
CA GLY A 497 18.04 17.52 -7.59
C GLY A 497 18.73 17.45 -6.21
N VAL A 498 17.99 17.57 -5.12
CA VAL A 498 18.50 17.47 -3.75
C VAL A 498 17.71 16.38 -3.00
N TYR A 499 18.42 15.48 -2.31
CA TYR A 499 17.78 14.51 -1.43
C TYR A 499 17.29 15.20 -0.15
N VAL A 500 16.02 15.01 0.16
CA VAL A 500 15.33 15.59 1.31
C VAL A 500 14.69 14.46 2.11
N ILE A 501 14.85 14.46 3.43
CA ILE A 501 14.17 13.52 4.32
C ILE A 501 12.70 13.94 4.40
N PRO A 502 11.74 13.04 4.07
CA PRO A 502 10.33 13.36 4.13
C PRO A 502 9.89 13.70 5.56
N GLY A 503 9.07 14.74 5.69
CA GLY A 503 8.48 15.10 6.98
C GLY A 503 7.22 14.29 7.30
N GLN A 504 6.80 14.30 8.55
CA GLN A 504 5.56 13.64 9.00
C GLN A 504 4.30 14.20 8.34
N THR A 505 4.32 15.45 7.89
CA THR A 505 3.20 16.07 7.15
C THR A 505 3.27 15.84 5.64
N GLY A 506 4.25 15.06 5.19
CA GLY A 506 4.51 14.77 3.79
C GLY A 506 5.39 15.80 3.08
N THR A 507 6.25 15.31 2.20
CA THR A 507 7.08 16.13 1.29
C THR A 507 6.53 15.98 -0.11
N LYS A 508 6.24 17.11 -0.76
CA LYS A 508 5.64 17.15 -2.10
C LYS A 508 6.70 17.25 -3.19
N ILE A 509 6.54 16.42 -4.20
CA ILE A 509 7.37 16.36 -5.39
C ILE A 509 6.46 16.47 -6.61
N ASN A 510 6.71 17.44 -7.47
CA ASN A 510 5.93 17.58 -8.71
C ASN A 510 6.49 16.65 -9.78
N GLY A 511 5.64 15.81 -10.33
CA GLY A 511 5.86 15.08 -11.56
C GLY A 511 5.31 15.84 -12.77
N ASP A 512 5.40 15.22 -13.93
CA ASP A 512 4.90 15.80 -15.17
C ASP A 512 3.37 15.70 -15.24
N HIS A 513 2.78 14.64 -14.69
CA HIS A 513 1.34 14.34 -14.76
C HIS A 513 0.61 14.46 -13.41
N GLY A 514 1.36 14.56 -12.30
CA GLY A 514 0.77 14.65 -10.96
C GLY A 514 1.74 15.14 -9.90
N THR A 515 1.29 15.11 -8.66
CA THR A 515 2.10 15.48 -7.50
C THR A 515 2.18 14.31 -6.53
N LEU A 516 3.40 13.84 -6.26
CA LEU A 516 3.68 12.86 -5.24
C LEU A 516 3.86 13.53 -3.89
N THR A 517 3.25 12.99 -2.84
CA THR A 517 3.48 13.35 -1.44
C THR A 517 4.02 12.12 -0.72
N VAL A 518 5.25 12.20 -0.21
CA VAL A 518 5.91 11.11 0.53
C VAL A 518 6.01 11.50 1.99
N PHE A 519 5.67 10.58 2.89
CA PHE A 519 5.71 10.72 4.33
C PHE A 519 6.97 10.09 4.94
N ALA A 520 7.26 10.43 6.20
CA ALA A 520 8.46 9.98 6.89
C ALA A 520 8.56 8.44 7.06
N ASP A 521 7.42 7.75 7.08
CA ASP A 521 7.31 6.29 7.19
C ASP A 521 7.34 5.54 5.84
N GLY A 522 7.64 6.26 4.76
CA GLY A 522 7.69 5.73 3.40
C GLY A 522 6.35 5.70 2.68
N LYS A 523 5.23 5.90 3.36
CA LYS A 523 3.92 6.00 2.69
C LYS A 523 3.92 7.13 1.68
N TYR A 524 3.18 6.92 0.58
CA TYR A 524 3.01 7.96 -0.42
C TYR A 524 1.56 8.07 -0.90
N VAL A 525 1.24 9.26 -1.40
CA VAL A 525 0.02 9.56 -2.13
C VAL A 525 0.42 10.34 -3.39
N TYR A 526 0.10 9.79 -4.53
CA TYR A 526 0.22 10.49 -5.80
C TYR A 526 -1.16 10.98 -6.24
N THR A 527 -1.26 12.27 -6.55
CA THR A 527 -2.50 12.91 -7.00
C THR A 527 -2.30 13.41 -8.44
N PRO A 528 -3.03 12.87 -9.43
CA PRO A 528 -3.00 13.36 -10.80
C PRO A 528 -3.33 14.85 -10.90
N HIS A 529 -2.73 15.56 -11.86
CA HIS A 529 -3.03 16.96 -12.10
C HIS A 529 -4.46 17.12 -12.66
N ALA A 530 -5.19 18.09 -12.14
CA ALA A 530 -6.49 18.43 -12.71
C ALA A 530 -6.36 18.88 -14.18
N GLY A 531 -7.15 18.29 -15.06
CA GLY A 531 -7.19 18.66 -16.49
C GLY A 531 -6.16 17.96 -17.37
N LEU A 532 -5.66 16.79 -16.92
CA LEU A 532 -4.96 15.88 -17.82
C LEU A 532 -5.80 15.61 -19.07
N THR A 533 -5.14 15.46 -20.19
CA THR A 533 -5.75 15.14 -21.49
C THR A 533 -5.73 13.64 -21.73
N LEU A 534 -6.50 13.16 -22.71
CA LEU A 534 -6.50 11.74 -23.08
C LEU A 534 -5.12 11.23 -23.54
N ASP A 535 -4.28 12.11 -24.11
CA ASP A 535 -2.94 11.74 -24.59
C ASP A 535 -1.94 11.55 -23.44
N GLU A 536 -2.27 11.98 -22.23
CA GLU A 536 -1.46 11.84 -21.04
C GLU A 536 -1.78 10.53 -20.28
N ILE A 537 -2.85 9.85 -20.64
CA ILE A 537 -3.15 8.49 -20.20
C ILE A 537 -2.19 7.53 -20.92
N GLY A 538 -1.56 6.61 -20.18
CA GLY A 538 -0.50 5.74 -20.68
C GLY A 538 0.91 6.30 -20.45
N GLN A 539 1.05 7.46 -19.82
CA GLN A 539 2.35 8.03 -19.43
C GLN A 539 2.75 7.58 -18.02
N VAL A 540 4.03 7.83 -17.66
CA VAL A 540 4.59 7.43 -16.37
C VAL A 540 5.32 8.61 -15.74
N ASP A 541 5.01 8.90 -14.49
CA ASP A 541 5.84 9.77 -13.65
C ASP A 541 6.86 8.94 -12.88
N LYS A 542 8.08 9.45 -12.77
CA LYS A 542 9.19 8.81 -12.08
C LYS A 542 9.69 9.65 -10.92
N PHE A 543 9.87 9.03 -9.75
CA PHE A 543 10.38 9.67 -8.53
C PHE A 543 11.48 8.81 -7.93
N THR A 544 12.64 9.42 -7.69
CA THR A 544 13.79 8.71 -7.13
C THR A 544 13.87 8.91 -5.62
N TYR A 545 14.15 7.83 -4.90
CA TYR A 545 14.43 7.86 -3.47
C TYR A 545 15.74 7.15 -3.13
N LYS A 546 16.21 7.34 -1.91
CA LYS A 546 17.47 6.80 -1.42
C LYS A 546 17.33 6.35 0.02
N LEU A 547 17.87 5.19 0.33
CA LEU A 547 18.08 4.68 1.67
C LEU A 547 19.53 4.95 2.09
N THR A 548 19.73 5.41 3.32
CA THR A 548 21.07 5.63 3.88
C THR A 548 21.13 5.00 5.28
N THR A 549 22.02 4.04 5.47
CA THR A 549 22.20 3.35 6.77
C THR A 549 23.01 4.20 7.75
N PRO A 550 22.95 3.90 9.06
CA PRO A 550 23.76 4.58 10.07
C PRO A 550 25.29 4.47 9.85
N THR A 551 25.72 3.44 9.13
CA THR A 551 27.14 3.24 8.77
C THR A 551 27.52 3.93 7.47
N GLY A 552 26.57 4.59 6.79
CA GLY A 552 26.79 5.39 5.59
C GLY A 552 26.73 4.59 4.28
N GLN A 553 26.21 3.36 4.31
CA GLN A 553 25.87 2.66 3.07
C GLN A 553 24.63 3.28 2.46
N GLU A 554 24.60 3.44 1.15
CA GLU A 554 23.51 4.05 0.41
C GLU A 554 23.06 3.15 -0.72
N ASP A 555 21.75 3.10 -0.95
CA ASP A 555 21.16 2.53 -2.16
C ASP A 555 19.99 3.38 -2.64
N THR A 556 19.70 3.34 -3.94
CA THR A 556 18.70 4.18 -4.58
C THR A 556 17.78 3.36 -5.45
N ALA A 557 16.50 3.71 -5.41
CA ALA A 557 15.48 3.13 -6.28
C ALA A 557 14.51 4.20 -6.79
N ASP A 558 13.64 3.80 -7.70
CA ASP A 558 12.67 4.66 -8.34
C ASP A 558 11.24 4.18 -8.09
N LEU A 559 10.33 5.11 -7.77
CA LEU A 559 8.90 4.89 -7.84
C LEU A 559 8.42 5.32 -9.23
N TYR A 560 7.84 4.39 -9.95
CA TYR A 560 7.14 4.66 -11.20
C TYR A 560 5.64 4.73 -10.94
N VAL A 561 4.99 5.80 -11.37
CA VAL A 561 3.53 5.95 -11.24
C VAL A 561 2.92 6.00 -12.63
N ARG A 562 2.19 4.96 -12.98
CA ARG A 562 1.45 4.83 -14.23
C ARG A 562 0.20 5.72 -14.20
N ILE A 563 -0.05 6.44 -15.28
CA ILE A 563 -1.29 7.17 -15.51
C ILE A 563 -2.17 6.26 -16.36
N ASP A 564 -3.03 5.54 -15.69
CA ASP A 564 -3.80 4.43 -16.24
C ASP A 564 -5.28 4.79 -16.42
N SER A 565 -6.05 3.95 -17.09
CA SER A 565 -7.48 4.12 -17.27
C SER A 565 -8.17 2.77 -17.40
N PRO A 566 -9.26 2.55 -16.68
CA PRO A 566 -10.06 1.34 -16.86
C PRO A 566 -10.80 1.32 -18.21
N ASP A 567 -10.86 2.47 -18.90
CA ASP A 567 -11.55 2.64 -20.17
C ASP A 567 -10.60 2.54 -21.39
N ARG A 568 -9.33 2.15 -21.20
CA ARG A 568 -8.33 1.93 -22.26
C ARG A 568 -7.58 0.64 -22.02
N ASP A 569 -7.40 -0.12 -23.08
CA ASP A 569 -6.52 -1.28 -23.07
C ASP A 569 -5.07 -0.79 -23.22
N LEU A 570 -4.36 -0.71 -22.09
CA LEU A 570 -2.98 -0.21 -22.00
C LEU A 570 -2.04 -1.36 -21.67
N VAL A 571 -1.13 -1.66 -22.60
CA VAL A 571 -0.08 -2.66 -22.40
C VAL A 571 1.16 -1.98 -21.82
N TRP A 572 1.53 -2.38 -20.61
CA TRP A 572 2.68 -1.88 -19.88
C TRP A 572 3.89 -2.82 -20.02
N ASP A 573 5.08 -2.24 -20.12
CA ASP A 573 6.33 -3.02 -20.13
C ASP A 573 6.87 -3.12 -18.68
N ASP A 574 6.65 -4.27 -18.04
CA ASP A 574 7.12 -4.50 -16.66
C ASP A 574 8.65 -4.68 -16.58
N ALA A 575 9.30 -5.00 -17.70
CA ALA A 575 10.77 -5.03 -17.77
C ALA A 575 11.36 -3.61 -17.85
N ASN A 576 10.56 -2.60 -18.23
CA ASN A 576 10.93 -1.20 -18.28
C ASN A 576 9.79 -0.33 -17.75
N PRO A 577 9.54 -0.32 -16.44
CA PRO A 577 8.35 0.29 -15.82
C PRO A 577 8.23 1.80 -16.06
N GLY A 578 9.32 2.47 -16.44
CA GLY A 578 9.34 3.89 -16.82
C GLY A 578 8.95 4.17 -18.29
N ALA A 579 8.73 3.13 -19.10
CA ALA A 579 8.26 3.32 -20.46
C ALA A 579 6.76 3.66 -20.47
N PRO A 580 6.32 4.57 -21.37
CA PRO A 580 4.90 4.77 -21.61
C PRO A 580 4.24 3.48 -22.10
N ALA A 581 2.96 3.29 -21.74
CA ALA A 581 2.17 2.20 -22.24
C ALA A 581 2.02 2.26 -23.77
N THR A 582 1.87 1.11 -24.38
CA THR A 582 1.41 1.01 -25.76
C THR A 582 -0.09 0.71 -25.76
N GLU A 583 -0.79 1.20 -26.78
CA GLU A 583 -2.18 0.79 -26.99
C GLU A 583 -2.21 -0.70 -27.30
N GLY A 584 -2.95 -1.46 -26.49
CA GLY A 584 -3.31 -2.83 -26.82
C GLY A 584 -4.13 -2.85 -28.11
N ALA A 585 -4.26 -3.99 -28.71
CA ALA A 585 -4.97 -4.12 -29.99
C ALA A 585 -6.50 -3.96 -29.87
N GLY A 586 -6.99 -3.54 -28.66
CA GLY A 586 -8.38 -3.55 -28.31
C GLY A 586 -9.05 -2.22 -28.08
N ILE A 587 -10.12 -1.95 -27.78
CA ILE A 587 -11.18 -0.95 -27.46
C ILE A 587 -11.41 0.15 -28.54
N ALA A 588 -10.40 0.78 -29.13
CA ALA A 588 -10.67 1.71 -30.26
C ALA A 588 -11.22 0.97 -31.52
N ALA A 589 -11.01 -0.34 -31.59
CA ALA A 589 -11.63 -1.21 -32.58
C ALA A 589 -12.99 -1.80 -32.12
N ALA A 590 -13.24 -1.94 -30.81
CA ALA A 590 -14.47 -2.55 -30.31
C ALA A 590 -15.72 -1.71 -30.64
N HIS A 591 -15.61 -0.38 -30.66
CA HIS A 591 -16.74 0.47 -31.11
C HIS A 591 -16.89 0.57 -32.63
N SER A 592 -15.94 0.07 -33.41
CA SER A 592 -16.07 -0.01 -34.89
C SER A 592 -16.03 -1.43 -35.43
N ALA A 593 -15.70 -2.41 -34.60
CA ALA A 593 -15.67 -3.85 -34.95
C ALA A 593 -16.94 -4.58 -34.57
N VAL A 594 -17.80 -4.01 -33.72
CA VAL A 594 -19.12 -4.56 -33.34
C VAL A 594 -20.02 -4.81 -34.55
N ASP A 595 -19.76 -4.18 -35.69
CA ASP A 595 -20.58 -4.36 -36.91
C ASP A 595 -20.01 -5.38 -37.91
N GLN A 596 -18.93 -6.13 -37.60
CA GLN A 596 -18.33 -7.07 -38.54
C GLN A 596 -17.89 -8.44 -37.98
N ALA A 597 -17.98 -8.71 -36.68
CA ALA A 597 -17.51 -10.00 -36.11
C ALA A 597 -18.57 -11.10 -36.06
N ALA A 598 -19.79 -10.84 -36.51
CA ALA A 598 -20.88 -11.82 -36.50
C ALA A 598 -20.80 -12.93 -37.53
N ASP A 599 -19.77 -13.00 -38.39
CA ASP A 599 -19.76 -13.98 -39.49
C ASP A 599 -18.45 -14.74 -39.75
N ASP A 600 -17.45 -14.69 -38.86
CA ASP A 600 -16.24 -15.54 -39.09
C ASP A 600 -15.54 -15.84 -37.73
N GLY A 601 -15.45 -17.12 -37.36
CA GLY A 601 -14.88 -17.66 -36.15
C GLY A 601 -13.58 -16.96 -35.72
N ALA A 602 -13.68 -16.06 -34.76
CA ALA A 602 -12.56 -15.34 -34.22
C ALA A 602 -11.85 -16.21 -33.16
N ASN A 603 -10.63 -16.61 -33.47
CA ASN A 603 -9.70 -17.15 -32.50
C ASN A 603 -9.02 -15.94 -31.84
N VAL A 604 -9.39 -15.61 -30.63
CA VAL A 604 -8.73 -14.58 -29.83
C VAL A 604 -7.62 -15.27 -29.04
N ASP A 605 -6.40 -15.20 -29.53
CA ASP A 605 -5.21 -15.82 -28.95
C ASP A 605 -4.30 -14.73 -28.39
N GLY A 606 -4.34 -14.55 -27.07
CA GLY A 606 -3.51 -13.58 -26.37
C GLY A 606 -3.47 -13.82 -24.85
N ASP A 607 -2.34 -13.44 -24.21
CA ASP A 607 -2.13 -13.51 -22.76
C ASP A 607 -2.81 -12.31 -22.01
N HIS A 608 -3.91 -11.74 -22.54
CA HIS A 608 -4.54 -10.51 -22.05
C HIS A 608 -5.99 -10.73 -21.63
N HIS A 609 -6.53 -9.82 -20.79
CA HIS A 609 -7.94 -9.79 -20.42
C HIS A 609 -8.78 -9.34 -21.61
N ASP A 610 -9.44 -10.26 -22.26
CA ASP A 610 -10.28 -10.01 -23.42
C ASP A 610 -11.77 -10.10 -23.08
N ALA A 611 -12.60 -9.25 -23.69
CA ALA A 611 -14.05 -9.35 -23.59
C ALA A 611 -14.62 -9.86 -24.92
N VAL A 612 -15.33 -10.98 -24.88
CA VAL A 612 -16.04 -11.53 -26.02
C VAL A 612 -17.49 -11.06 -25.94
N VAL A 613 -17.98 -10.39 -26.96
CA VAL A 613 -19.37 -9.95 -27.06
C VAL A 613 -20.22 -11.01 -27.74
N ALA A 614 -21.33 -11.38 -27.10
CA ALA A 614 -22.30 -12.37 -27.60
C ALA A 614 -23.68 -11.74 -27.74
N ASP A 615 -24.30 -11.85 -28.90
CA ASP A 615 -25.66 -11.41 -29.17
C ASP A 615 -26.64 -12.56 -29.46
N ASP A 616 -26.13 -13.78 -29.65
CA ASP A 616 -26.92 -15.02 -29.75
C ASP A 616 -26.07 -16.24 -29.29
N THR A 617 -26.64 -17.45 -29.31
CA THR A 617 -26.00 -18.69 -28.86
C THR A 617 -25.28 -19.45 -29.99
N ASP A 618 -25.05 -18.85 -31.16
CA ASP A 618 -24.54 -19.53 -32.33
C ASP A 618 -23.00 -19.39 -32.52
N PHE A 619 -22.27 -19.62 -31.42
CA PHE A 619 -20.79 -19.59 -31.41
C PHE A 619 -20.20 -20.76 -32.17
N THR A 620 -19.23 -20.51 -33.03
CA THR A 620 -18.51 -21.58 -33.73
C THR A 620 -17.29 -22.08 -32.97
N HIS A 621 -16.54 -21.23 -32.31
CA HIS A 621 -15.47 -21.53 -31.36
C HIS A 621 -14.92 -20.22 -30.79
N VAL A 622 -14.89 -20.06 -29.45
CA VAL A 622 -14.27 -18.96 -28.75
C VAL A 622 -13.31 -19.54 -27.71
N ASP A 623 -12.00 -19.32 -27.91
CA ASP A 623 -10.98 -19.59 -26.90
C ASP A 623 -10.45 -18.24 -26.45
N ALA A 624 -10.80 -17.84 -25.21
CA ALA A 624 -10.43 -16.54 -24.69
C ALA A 624 -8.95 -16.46 -24.26
N GLY A 625 -8.21 -17.60 -24.29
CA GLY A 625 -6.77 -17.61 -24.02
C GLY A 625 -6.42 -17.71 -22.54
N ALA A 626 -5.22 -17.21 -22.17
CA ALA A 626 -4.75 -17.15 -20.79
C ALA A 626 -4.87 -15.72 -20.28
N GLY A 627 -5.74 -15.48 -19.32
CA GLY A 627 -6.01 -14.16 -18.77
C GLY A 627 -7.24 -14.19 -17.87
N ALA A 628 -7.75 -13.05 -17.42
CA ALA A 628 -9.05 -12.96 -16.77
C ALA A 628 -10.08 -12.43 -17.77
N ASP A 629 -10.52 -13.30 -18.66
CA ASP A 629 -11.35 -12.93 -19.79
C ASP A 629 -12.84 -12.91 -19.46
N GLY A 630 -13.60 -12.03 -20.10
CA GLY A 630 -15.01 -11.83 -19.87
C GLY A 630 -15.87 -12.16 -21.09
N LEU A 631 -17.07 -12.71 -20.85
CA LEU A 631 -18.13 -12.82 -21.83
C LEU A 631 -19.18 -11.72 -21.54
N LEU A 632 -19.34 -10.78 -22.46
CA LEU A 632 -20.38 -9.76 -22.38
C LEU A 632 -21.56 -10.21 -23.24
N TRP A 633 -22.76 -10.30 -22.62
CA TRP A 633 -23.99 -10.65 -23.31
C TRP A 633 -24.75 -9.39 -23.73
N GLU A 634 -24.86 -9.15 -25.05
CA GLU A 634 -25.65 -8.04 -25.62
C GLU A 634 -26.93 -8.52 -26.33
N GLY A 635 -27.25 -9.81 -26.27
CA GLY A 635 -28.50 -10.38 -26.80
C GLY A 635 -29.72 -9.95 -25.97
N GLY A 636 -30.88 -9.80 -26.59
CA GLY A 636 -32.12 -9.46 -25.89
C GLY A 636 -32.54 -10.49 -24.84
N ASP A 637 -33.80 -10.38 -24.32
CA ASP A 637 -34.39 -11.34 -23.37
C ASP A 637 -34.07 -12.77 -23.79
N ALA A 638 -33.22 -13.48 -23.04
CA ALA A 638 -32.70 -14.79 -23.41
C ALA A 638 -32.69 -15.75 -22.23
N ALA A 639 -32.86 -17.04 -22.53
CA ALA A 639 -32.51 -18.12 -21.62
C ALA A 639 -31.24 -18.78 -22.14
N ILE A 640 -30.13 -18.60 -21.42
CA ILE A 640 -28.81 -19.12 -21.77
C ILE A 640 -28.56 -20.38 -20.95
N ASN A 641 -28.18 -21.48 -21.62
CA ASN A 641 -27.69 -22.67 -20.93
C ASN A 641 -26.21 -22.85 -21.24
N LEU A 642 -25.35 -22.69 -20.22
CA LEU A 642 -23.90 -22.80 -20.40
C LEU A 642 -23.47 -24.18 -20.92
N THR A 643 -24.27 -25.24 -20.71
CA THR A 643 -24.01 -26.56 -21.30
C THR A 643 -23.97 -26.53 -22.84
N ASP A 644 -24.72 -25.62 -23.45
CA ASP A 644 -24.76 -25.48 -24.91
C ASP A 644 -23.50 -24.80 -25.46
N LEU A 645 -22.73 -24.15 -24.59
CA LEU A 645 -21.48 -23.46 -24.93
C LEU A 645 -20.23 -24.30 -24.65
N ILE A 646 -20.37 -25.48 -24.02
CA ILE A 646 -19.24 -26.39 -23.75
C ILE A 646 -18.58 -26.83 -25.07
N GLY A 647 -17.24 -26.60 -25.14
CA GLY A 647 -16.43 -26.94 -26.32
C GLY A 647 -16.49 -25.88 -27.42
N THR A 648 -17.29 -24.85 -27.26
CA THR A 648 -17.30 -23.67 -28.13
C THR A 648 -16.74 -22.43 -27.43
N VAL A 649 -16.83 -22.37 -26.09
CA VAL A 649 -16.27 -21.26 -25.25
C VAL A 649 -15.38 -21.86 -24.18
N SER A 650 -14.17 -21.31 -24.00
CA SER A 650 -13.21 -21.68 -22.95
C SER A 650 -12.36 -20.47 -22.51
N GLY A 651 -11.78 -20.51 -21.31
CA GLY A 651 -10.93 -19.46 -20.78
C GLY A 651 -11.67 -18.26 -20.18
N VAL A 652 -13.00 -18.35 -20.00
CA VAL A 652 -13.83 -17.24 -19.49
C VAL A 652 -13.86 -17.23 -17.97
N HIS A 653 -13.56 -16.07 -17.37
CA HIS A 653 -13.52 -15.85 -15.93
C HIS A 653 -14.68 -15.00 -15.40
N SER A 654 -15.35 -14.26 -16.28
CA SER A 654 -16.54 -13.48 -15.95
C SER A 654 -17.58 -13.52 -17.07
N ILE A 655 -18.85 -13.47 -16.69
CA ILE A 655 -19.99 -13.28 -17.61
C ILE A 655 -20.73 -12.03 -17.15
N ASP A 656 -20.86 -11.06 -18.04
CA ASP A 656 -21.57 -9.82 -17.79
C ASP A 656 -22.91 -9.82 -18.52
N LEU A 657 -24.00 -9.77 -17.73
CA LEU A 657 -25.38 -9.75 -18.19
C LEU A 657 -26.00 -8.34 -18.10
N ASN A 658 -25.20 -7.31 -17.83
CA ASN A 658 -25.64 -5.92 -17.55
C ASN A 658 -26.21 -5.20 -18.78
N ASP A 659 -26.81 -5.89 -19.71
CA ASP A 659 -27.55 -5.28 -20.79
C ASP A 659 -29.04 -5.02 -20.41
N VAL A 660 -29.76 -4.36 -21.26
CA VAL A 660 -31.12 -3.81 -21.04
C VAL A 660 -32.26 -4.84 -20.93
N SER A 661 -31.94 -6.13 -20.82
CA SER A 661 -32.93 -7.23 -20.92
C SER A 661 -32.75 -8.25 -19.81
N ALA A 662 -33.84 -8.90 -19.39
CA ALA A 662 -33.78 -9.98 -18.41
C ALA A 662 -33.14 -11.25 -19.01
N VAL A 663 -32.07 -11.75 -18.40
CA VAL A 663 -31.38 -12.97 -18.81
C VAL A 663 -31.57 -14.07 -17.78
N ASP A 664 -31.95 -15.26 -18.23
CA ASP A 664 -32.03 -16.49 -17.42
C ASP A 664 -30.82 -17.37 -17.75
N LEU A 665 -29.78 -17.36 -16.91
CA LEU A 665 -28.56 -18.14 -17.08
C LEU A 665 -28.68 -19.47 -16.34
N THR A 666 -28.50 -20.59 -17.01
CA THR A 666 -28.47 -21.93 -16.39
C THR A 666 -27.07 -22.53 -16.47
N LEU A 667 -26.55 -23.01 -15.35
CA LEU A 667 -25.24 -23.66 -15.28
C LEU A 667 -25.14 -24.77 -14.23
N SER A 668 -24.22 -25.71 -14.49
CA SER A 668 -23.79 -26.77 -13.57
C SER A 668 -22.34 -26.58 -13.16
N LEU A 669 -21.85 -27.40 -12.22
CA LEU A 669 -20.43 -27.45 -11.88
C LEU A 669 -19.54 -27.86 -13.07
N GLU A 670 -20.03 -28.79 -13.91
CA GLU A 670 -19.31 -29.25 -15.11
C GLU A 670 -19.16 -28.10 -16.13
N ASP A 671 -20.22 -27.26 -16.27
CA ASP A 671 -20.19 -26.07 -17.13
C ASP A 671 -19.19 -25.05 -16.63
N LEU A 672 -19.18 -24.77 -15.31
CA LEU A 672 -18.23 -23.84 -14.69
C LEU A 672 -16.80 -24.27 -14.98
N VAL A 673 -16.43 -25.51 -14.64
CA VAL A 673 -15.08 -26.05 -14.84
C VAL A 673 -14.67 -26.07 -16.32
N SER A 674 -15.63 -26.36 -17.21
CA SER A 674 -15.36 -26.42 -18.66
C SER A 674 -15.10 -25.04 -19.25
N ILE A 675 -15.84 -24.02 -18.84
CA ILE A 675 -15.75 -22.65 -19.37
C ILE A 675 -14.55 -21.90 -18.81
N THR A 676 -14.24 -22.03 -17.52
CA THR A 676 -13.08 -21.35 -16.90
C THR A 676 -11.76 -21.99 -17.30
N GLY A 677 -11.75 -23.28 -17.67
CA GLY A 677 -10.54 -23.98 -18.04
C GLY A 677 -9.61 -24.24 -16.84
N PRO A 678 -8.36 -24.70 -17.08
CA PRO A 678 -7.43 -25.11 -16.02
C PRO A 678 -6.74 -23.93 -15.30
N GLU A 679 -6.86 -22.72 -15.79
CA GLU A 679 -6.14 -21.54 -15.28
C GLU A 679 -6.93 -20.80 -14.20
N SER A 680 -8.24 -21.02 -14.04
CA SER A 680 -9.09 -20.35 -13.05
C SER A 680 -9.91 -21.32 -12.21
N ASP A 681 -10.01 -20.99 -10.93
CA ASP A 681 -10.84 -21.69 -9.94
C ASP A 681 -12.17 -20.94 -9.64
N ARG A 682 -12.47 -19.85 -10.40
CA ARG A 682 -13.72 -19.07 -10.20
C ARG A 682 -14.30 -18.56 -11.51
N LEU A 683 -15.65 -18.46 -11.52
CA LEU A 683 -16.44 -17.75 -12.53
C LEU A 683 -17.26 -16.66 -11.85
N MET A 684 -17.23 -15.44 -12.37
CA MET A 684 -17.97 -14.29 -11.86
C MET A 684 -19.17 -13.99 -12.78
N ILE A 685 -20.37 -13.83 -12.20
CA ILE A 685 -21.58 -13.42 -12.93
C ILE A 685 -21.96 -12.03 -12.47
N GLN A 686 -22.00 -11.08 -13.39
CA GLN A 686 -22.46 -9.71 -13.20
C GLN A 686 -23.81 -9.50 -13.90
N GLY A 687 -24.66 -8.66 -13.31
CA GLY A 687 -26.00 -8.41 -13.82
C GLY A 687 -26.84 -7.58 -12.85
N ASP A 688 -28.12 -7.42 -13.13
CA ASP A 688 -29.04 -6.62 -12.34
C ASP A 688 -30.16 -7.45 -11.68
N ASP A 689 -31.17 -6.78 -11.11
CA ASP A 689 -32.29 -7.43 -10.40
C ASP A 689 -33.33 -8.05 -11.35
N GLN A 690 -33.18 -7.93 -12.66
CA GLN A 690 -34.01 -8.55 -13.68
C GLN A 690 -33.46 -9.91 -14.11
N ASP A 691 -32.18 -10.17 -13.85
CA ASP A 691 -31.47 -11.39 -14.23
C ASP A 691 -31.69 -12.52 -13.22
N SER A 692 -31.56 -13.75 -13.71
CA SER A 692 -31.62 -14.93 -12.87
C SER A 692 -30.55 -15.96 -13.24
N VAL A 693 -30.00 -16.63 -12.20
CA VAL A 693 -29.06 -17.74 -12.35
C VAL A 693 -29.68 -19.03 -11.80
N HIS A 694 -29.88 -20.00 -12.66
CA HIS A 694 -30.38 -21.32 -12.32
C HIS A 694 -29.22 -22.29 -12.13
N LEU A 695 -29.00 -22.71 -10.88
CA LEU A 695 -27.94 -23.64 -10.53
C LEU A 695 -28.43 -25.08 -10.59
N THR A 696 -27.82 -25.91 -11.43
CA THR A 696 -28.14 -27.34 -11.51
C THR A 696 -27.11 -28.15 -10.70
N GLY A 697 -27.60 -29.07 -9.85
CA GLY A 697 -26.78 -29.85 -8.90
C GLY A 697 -26.86 -29.33 -7.47
N ASP A 698 -25.95 -29.79 -6.63
CA ASP A 698 -25.90 -29.40 -5.20
C ASP A 698 -24.97 -28.20 -5.04
N TRP A 699 -25.54 -27.03 -4.73
CA TRP A 699 -24.81 -25.78 -4.45
C TRP A 699 -25.13 -25.24 -3.08
N SER A 700 -24.13 -24.61 -2.46
CA SER A 700 -24.26 -23.95 -1.16
C SER A 700 -23.82 -22.51 -1.25
N ALA A 701 -24.73 -21.59 -0.87
CA ALA A 701 -24.38 -20.18 -0.72
C ALA A 701 -23.48 -19.98 0.50
N GLY A 702 -22.35 -19.31 0.29
CA GLY A 702 -21.35 -18.98 1.30
C GLY A 702 -21.39 -17.52 1.73
N ALA A 703 -20.20 -16.96 2.02
CA ALA A 703 -20.04 -15.56 2.41
C ALA A 703 -20.19 -14.61 1.21
N THR A 704 -20.50 -13.35 1.48
CA THR A 704 -20.40 -12.29 0.48
C THR A 704 -19.00 -11.70 0.46
N GLN A 705 -18.54 -11.29 -0.71
CA GLN A 705 -17.27 -10.60 -0.91
C GLN A 705 -17.44 -9.44 -1.87
N VAL A 706 -16.67 -8.36 -1.66
CA VAL A 706 -16.65 -7.21 -2.55
C VAL A 706 -15.42 -7.30 -3.44
N GLU A 707 -15.63 -7.28 -4.75
CA GLU A 707 -14.56 -7.24 -5.77
C GLU A 707 -14.91 -6.13 -6.76
N ASN A 708 -13.94 -5.26 -7.10
CA ASN A 708 -14.13 -4.11 -8.00
C ASN A 708 -15.33 -3.20 -7.66
N GLY A 709 -15.66 -3.08 -6.37
CA GLY A 709 -16.77 -2.24 -5.90
C GLY A 709 -18.15 -2.89 -6.00
N LEU A 710 -18.27 -4.11 -6.51
CA LEU A 710 -19.49 -4.90 -6.58
C LEU A 710 -19.49 -5.98 -5.49
N GLU A 711 -20.62 -6.22 -4.87
CA GLU A 711 -20.80 -7.27 -3.87
C GLU A 711 -21.28 -8.57 -4.53
N TYR A 712 -20.61 -9.70 -4.23
CA TYR A 712 -20.91 -11.02 -4.76
C TYR A 712 -21.27 -12.00 -3.64
N VAL A 713 -22.19 -12.90 -3.90
CA VAL A 713 -22.45 -14.09 -3.10
C VAL A 713 -21.65 -15.25 -3.69
N ILE A 714 -20.85 -15.93 -2.87
CA ILE A 714 -20.01 -17.04 -3.33
C ILE A 714 -20.79 -18.34 -3.18
N TYR A 715 -20.87 -19.12 -4.26
CA TYR A 715 -21.47 -20.45 -4.30
C TYR A 715 -20.40 -21.50 -4.50
N THR A 716 -20.49 -22.58 -3.73
CA THR A 716 -19.59 -23.75 -3.84
C THR A 716 -20.41 -25.03 -3.96
N SER A 717 -19.90 -26.01 -4.68
CA SER A 717 -20.48 -27.34 -4.75
C SER A 717 -19.73 -28.31 -3.83
N PRO A 718 -20.41 -29.21 -3.11
CA PRO A 718 -19.76 -30.24 -2.29
C PRO A 718 -19.02 -31.29 -3.15
N GLU A 719 -19.23 -31.34 -4.46
CA GLU A 719 -18.52 -32.22 -5.39
C GLU A 719 -17.12 -31.65 -5.75
N ASP A 720 -16.97 -30.33 -5.73
CA ASP A 720 -15.70 -29.64 -5.93
C ASP A 720 -15.69 -28.29 -5.18
N GLU A 721 -15.04 -28.27 -4.02
CA GLU A 721 -14.90 -27.06 -3.17
C GLU A 721 -13.82 -26.09 -3.69
N THR A 722 -13.02 -26.47 -4.71
CA THR A 722 -11.95 -25.64 -5.24
C THR A 722 -12.46 -24.63 -6.26
N HIS A 723 -13.49 -24.98 -7.03
CA HIS A 723 -14.11 -24.07 -7.97
C HIS A 723 -15.27 -23.30 -7.35
N GLN A 724 -15.34 -22.00 -7.58
CA GLN A 724 -16.30 -21.10 -6.98
C GLN A 724 -17.09 -20.34 -8.06
N LEU A 725 -18.40 -20.21 -7.83
CA LEU A 725 -19.23 -19.32 -8.61
C LEU A 725 -19.54 -18.07 -7.78
N TRP A 726 -19.19 -16.91 -8.29
CA TRP A 726 -19.45 -15.63 -7.67
C TRP A 726 -20.57 -14.92 -8.41
N VAL A 727 -21.72 -14.72 -7.77
CA VAL A 727 -22.88 -14.07 -8.37
C VAL A 727 -23.10 -12.73 -7.72
N GLN A 728 -23.19 -11.66 -8.52
CA GLN A 728 -23.41 -10.29 -8.02
C GLN A 728 -24.68 -10.22 -7.17
N SER A 729 -24.59 -9.54 -6.02
CA SER A 729 -25.72 -9.33 -5.13
C SER A 729 -26.81 -8.50 -5.82
N GLY A 730 -27.98 -9.07 -5.99
CA GLY A 730 -29.07 -8.48 -6.78
C GLY A 730 -29.65 -9.46 -7.80
N ILE A 731 -28.81 -10.28 -8.41
CA ILE A 731 -29.25 -11.34 -9.31
C ILE A 731 -30.00 -12.42 -8.52
N SER A 732 -31.12 -12.89 -9.06
CA SER A 732 -31.92 -13.95 -8.46
C SER A 732 -31.27 -15.32 -8.70
N VAL A 733 -30.85 -16.04 -7.65
CA VAL A 733 -30.30 -17.39 -7.77
C VAL A 733 -31.34 -18.44 -7.36
N VAL A 734 -31.61 -19.40 -8.25
CA VAL A 734 -32.70 -20.39 -8.11
C VAL A 734 -32.16 -21.82 -8.23
#